data_f60ef4cc3d8e84f7f9245164ee247094
#
_entry.id   f60ef4cc3d8e84f7f9245164ee247094
#
_cell.length_a   1.000
_cell.length_b   1.000
_cell.length_c   1.000
_cell.angle_alpha   90.00
_cell.angle_beta   90.00
_cell.angle_gamma   90.00
#
_symmetry.space_group_name_H-M   'P 1'
#
loop_
_entity.id
_entity.type
_entity.pdbx_description
1 polymer ?
#
loop_
_entity_poly.entity_id
_entity_poly.type
_entity_poly.pdbx_seq_one_letter_code
_entity_poly.pdbx_strand_id
1 'polypeptide(L)'
;MPNFKFSIIISAYNSAPWISKSIQSIINQTLNFEDDVEIILINNGSTDNTHDICESYALKYPSNIKYINKHHEGNGTNRNIGLKYASGEYITFLDAENYLSTNTLKNILEFYKQHGEVDIISVKPIYLNHPINDEAYLSKYKESRVINLLEFPEFIQVQTTSCFFKKSMFDNIIFSNELKLSEDATILNQKLINNPKIGIESESKYYITSPYETKSLLNILPNSKDFNSVEVKYPLKSLIHNSLKKYKYIPGFIQNTILYYFNDIILNEKIHEKLTKEEIENLNVEIKNILQYIDDEYIYNKSNMDVKIKTFLLFIKNDNSYPEKDKIKLTKQLKLDTVFIDIYEIIDDELYILANINSISPSDKVDVYVNSKKVQTNTLEFPQREKYYLNQKYLYNNTFEFRVKLEENKEYSIRFESEINEKMNIDFSRPCNFSKVVGYAKTRKYLSMLEDNTIQIDKIKTTTWLKREFKALKGMLKNRVPGFETAIPIRIIYMILYPFYKNKRIWFYMDFPTIADDNGMHLFKYSIQQNDKGIKKYFIIDKNTSDYEKMKKVGPVISYHSMKHRILGMFAEKIITSHPDNNYIYAFWGHYPNFAGLLKSSTIFLQHGITLNNISSWLNKFDKNLDFLLTASKKEYDSLFKYYYNYDEEIIKLLGFPRFDNLVDDKTKTILLMPSWRRYLNHENKYTISNSSYFKTYNSLINNEKLIQKAAKYGYEIIFRPHPHVYAYIDLFDENENVKIDFERGSYQELFKKGSLLITDYSSVAFDFAYLKKPVLYYHYGEDYHFNLEESYFDYDTMGFGEVCKTEDELVEFLEEYMKNDCKMKEKHIENVENYFTFTDKNNCMRVHEAIKKIPPRD
;
A
#
# COMPACT_ATOMS: atom_id res chain seq x y z
N MET A 1 -55.09 6.19 10.41
CA MET A 1 -53.63 6.34 10.62
C MET A 1 -53.23 7.57 9.87
N PRO A 2 -52.30 8.38 10.40
CA PRO A 2 -51.83 9.53 9.61
C PRO A 2 -51.22 9.03 8.31
N ASN A 3 -51.52 9.71 7.23
CA ASN A 3 -51.07 9.34 5.89
C ASN A 3 -49.77 10.11 5.60
N PHE A 4 -48.64 9.68 6.17
CA PHE A 4 -47.34 10.33 5.99
C PHE A 4 -46.91 10.38 4.51
N LYS A 5 -46.20 11.43 4.14
CA LYS A 5 -45.57 11.55 2.82
C LYS A 5 -44.31 10.70 2.74
N PHE A 6 -43.50 10.76 3.78
CA PHE A 6 -42.22 10.06 3.84
C PHE A 6 -42.12 9.09 5.01
N SER A 7 -41.59 7.88 4.73
CA SER A 7 -41.07 6.95 5.72
C SER A 7 -39.55 6.89 5.59
N ILE A 8 -38.83 7.31 6.63
CA ILE A 8 -37.37 7.26 6.71
C ILE A 8 -36.99 6.05 7.53
N ILE A 9 -36.37 5.05 6.92
CA ILE A 9 -35.95 3.81 7.58
C ILE A 9 -34.49 3.94 7.98
N ILE A 10 -34.21 3.89 9.29
CA ILE A 10 -32.87 3.99 9.88
C ILE A 10 -32.52 2.67 10.53
N SER A 11 -31.47 2.01 10.06
CA SER A 11 -30.85 0.85 10.72
C SER A 11 -29.64 1.31 11.51
N ALA A 12 -29.61 0.99 12.81
CA ALA A 12 -28.55 1.37 13.73
C ALA A 12 -27.89 0.14 14.37
N TYR A 13 -26.56 0.13 14.42
CA TYR A 13 -25.75 -0.83 15.15
C TYR A 13 -24.51 -0.13 15.70
N ASN A 14 -24.37 -0.04 17.02
CA ASN A 14 -23.28 0.68 17.70
C ASN A 14 -23.03 2.09 17.11
N SER A 15 -24.10 2.87 17.00
CA SER A 15 -24.13 4.17 16.33
C SER A 15 -24.35 5.35 17.28
N ALA A 16 -24.15 5.16 18.59
CA ALA A 16 -24.38 6.19 19.62
C ALA A 16 -23.74 7.57 19.29
N PRO A 17 -22.53 7.66 18.73
CA PRO A 17 -21.91 8.95 18.41
C PRO A 17 -22.61 9.74 17.30
N TRP A 18 -23.39 9.08 16.43
CA TRP A 18 -23.90 9.69 15.19
C TRP A 18 -25.42 9.71 15.08
N ILE A 19 -26.12 8.74 15.68
CA ILE A 19 -27.56 8.52 15.47
C ILE A 19 -28.41 9.76 15.81
N SER A 20 -28.05 10.52 16.83
CA SER A 20 -28.77 11.77 17.17
C SER A 20 -28.70 12.78 16.03
N LYS A 21 -27.58 12.96 15.37
CA LYS A 21 -27.44 13.87 14.22
C LYS A 21 -28.25 13.40 13.03
N SER A 22 -28.29 12.11 12.78
CA SER A 22 -29.09 11.51 11.71
C SER A 22 -30.57 11.81 11.94
N ILE A 23 -31.12 11.47 13.12
CA ILE A 23 -32.52 11.72 13.48
C ILE A 23 -32.86 13.21 13.43
N GLN A 24 -32.01 14.08 14.00
CA GLN A 24 -32.24 15.55 14.00
C GLN A 24 -32.26 16.14 12.59
N SER A 25 -31.47 15.57 11.65
CA SER A 25 -31.48 16.03 10.26
C SER A 25 -32.83 15.82 9.56
N ILE A 26 -33.63 14.85 10.04
CA ILE A 26 -34.96 14.57 9.54
C ILE A 26 -35.99 15.46 10.25
N ILE A 27 -35.91 15.59 11.57
CA ILE A 27 -36.84 16.42 12.37
C ILE A 27 -36.73 17.88 11.94
N ASN A 28 -35.54 18.35 11.62
CA ASN A 28 -35.26 19.75 11.22
C ASN A 28 -35.44 20.03 9.72
N GLN A 29 -36.12 19.15 8.97
CA GLN A 29 -36.44 19.43 7.58
C GLN A 29 -37.43 20.62 7.48
N THR A 30 -37.43 21.33 6.35
CA THR A 30 -38.39 22.38 6.05
C THR A 30 -39.80 21.84 5.73
N LEU A 31 -39.95 20.57 5.47
CA LEU A 31 -41.20 19.85 5.41
C LEU A 31 -41.73 19.64 6.84
N ASN A 32 -43.02 19.69 7.07
CA ASN A 32 -43.60 19.54 8.38
C ASN A 32 -43.38 18.11 8.91
N PHE A 33 -42.55 17.97 9.93
CA PHE A 33 -42.21 16.67 10.49
C PHE A 33 -43.43 15.96 11.06
N GLU A 34 -44.29 16.71 11.80
CA GLU A 34 -45.39 16.10 12.57
C GLU A 34 -46.47 15.53 11.65
N ASP A 35 -46.72 16.17 10.50
CA ASP A 35 -47.79 15.76 9.58
C ASP A 35 -47.32 14.87 8.42
N ASP A 36 -46.07 15.07 7.94
CA ASP A 36 -45.63 14.52 6.65
C ASP A 36 -44.56 13.41 6.78
N VAL A 37 -43.93 13.25 7.95
CA VAL A 37 -42.75 12.38 8.05
C VAL A 37 -42.83 11.39 9.21
N GLU A 38 -42.60 10.12 8.95
CA GLU A 38 -42.32 9.13 9.99
C GLU A 38 -40.89 8.59 9.89
N ILE A 39 -40.35 8.23 11.04
CA ILE A 39 -39.04 7.56 11.14
C ILE A 39 -39.25 6.15 11.71
N ILE A 40 -38.67 5.17 11.07
CA ILE A 40 -38.66 3.79 11.55
C ILE A 40 -37.21 3.49 11.96
N LEU A 41 -36.97 3.52 13.30
CA LEU A 41 -35.66 3.25 13.91
C LEU A 41 -35.56 1.76 14.24
N ILE A 42 -34.56 1.10 13.69
CA ILE A 42 -34.30 -0.32 13.91
C ILE A 42 -32.93 -0.45 14.58
N ASN A 43 -32.93 -0.79 15.88
CA ASN A 43 -31.72 -1.12 16.59
C ASN A 43 -31.38 -2.60 16.37
N ASN A 44 -30.29 -2.87 15.71
CA ASN A 44 -29.86 -4.19 15.29
C ASN A 44 -28.94 -4.86 16.33
N GLY A 45 -29.31 -4.85 17.61
CA GLY A 45 -28.56 -5.48 18.69
C GLY A 45 -27.32 -4.72 19.13
N SER A 46 -27.39 -3.38 19.22
CA SER A 46 -26.27 -2.54 19.69
C SER A 46 -25.92 -2.85 21.15
N THR A 47 -24.64 -2.73 21.46
CA THR A 47 -24.04 -2.93 22.77
C THR A 47 -23.59 -1.62 23.44
N ASP A 48 -23.71 -0.50 22.73
CA ASP A 48 -23.45 0.86 23.20
C ASP A 48 -24.76 1.60 23.53
N ASN A 49 -24.70 2.90 23.84
CA ASN A 49 -25.86 3.73 24.18
C ASN A 49 -26.83 4.00 23.00
N THR A 50 -26.68 3.33 21.85
CA THR A 50 -27.59 3.49 20.70
C THR A 50 -29.04 3.20 21.07
N HIS A 51 -29.28 2.16 21.89
CA HIS A 51 -30.61 1.79 22.38
C HIS A 51 -31.30 2.95 23.08
N ASP A 52 -30.66 3.48 24.12
CA ASP A 52 -31.24 4.52 24.99
C ASP A 52 -31.52 5.81 24.19
N ILE A 53 -30.65 6.16 23.27
CA ILE A 53 -30.84 7.31 22.39
C ILE A 53 -32.06 7.11 21.49
N CYS A 54 -32.18 5.99 20.80
CA CYS A 54 -33.30 5.69 19.92
C CYS A 54 -34.65 5.68 20.68
N GLU A 55 -34.68 5.04 21.85
CA GLU A 55 -35.87 4.99 22.68
C GLU A 55 -36.30 6.38 23.18
N SER A 56 -35.33 7.22 23.57
CA SER A 56 -35.61 8.60 23.99
C SER A 56 -36.32 9.43 22.91
N TYR A 57 -35.86 9.28 21.65
CA TYR A 57 -36.52 9.94 20.51
C TYR A 57 -37.90 9.37 20.23
N ALA A 58 -38.10 8.07 20.31
CA ALA A 58 -39.41 7.46 20.13
C ALA A 58 -40.41 7.89 21.22
N LEU A 59 -39.96 8.00 22.47
CA LEU A 59 -40.81 8.56 23.56
C LEU A 59 -41.15 10.03 23.37
N LYS A 60 -40.23 10.81 22.79
CA LYS A 60 -40.44 12.24 22.53
C LYS A 60 -41.39 12.49 21.37
N TYR A 61 -41.38 11.63 20.35
CA TYR A 61 -42.18 11.77 19.13
C TYR A 61 -42.97 10.48 18.82
N PRO A 62 -43.90 10.06 19.70
CA PRO A 62 -44.56 8.75 19.64
C PRO A 62 -45.44 8.54 18.40
N SER A 63 -45.94 9.62 17.80
CA SER A 63 -46.76 9.58 16.59
C SER A 63 -45.91 9.41 15.29
N ASN A 64 -44.67 9.88 15.34
CA ASN A 64 -43.82 9.98 14.14
C ASN A 64 -42.64 9.02 14.18
N ILE A 65 -42.17 8.57 15.33
CA ILE A 65 -41.00 7.69 15.43
C ILE A 65 -41.42 6.33 15.97
N LYS A 66 -41.27 5.33 15.16
CA LYS A 66 -41.47 3.92 15.54
C LYS A 66 -40.11 3.26 15.81
N TYR A 67 -39.94 2.84 17.08
CA TYR A 67 -38.71 2.16 17.47
C TYR A 67 -38.90 0.65 17.52
N ILE A 68 -37.93 -0.08 16.95
CA ILE A 68 -37.89 -1.54 16.91
C ILE A 68 -36.53 -1.99 17.42
N ASN A 69 -36.50 -2.71 18.53
CA ASN A 69 -35.28 -3.31 19.09
C ASN A 69 -35.26 -4.80 18.79
N LYS A 70 -34.14 -5.32 18.27
CA LYS A 70 -34.01 -6.73 17.90
C LYS A 70 -32.57 -7.23 18.07
N HIS A 71 -32.38 -8.54 18.04
CA HIS A 71 -31.06 -9.14 17.99
C HIS A 71 -30.36 -8.85 16.65
N HIS A 72 -29.03 -8.92 16.65
CA HIS A 72 -28.23 -8.64 15.46
C HIS A 72 -28.52 -9.62 14.31
N GLU A 73 -28.93 -9.07 13.18
CA GLU A 73 -29.15 -9.79 11.93
C GLU A 73 -28.65 -8.95 10.75
N GLY A 74 -28.69 -9.51 9.52
CA GLY A 74 -28.22 -8.81 8.32
C GLY A 74 -28.99 -7.52 7.98
N ASN A 75 -28.37 -6.60 7.26
CA ASN A 75 -28.97 -5.33 6.83
C ASN A 75 -30.24 -5.52 5.99
N GLY A 76 -30.29 -6.52 5.15
CA GLY A 76 -31.50 -6.85 4.35
C GLY A 76 -32.73 -7.11 5.22
N THR A 77 -32.60 -7.86 6.32
CA THR A 77 -33.67 -8.06 7.30
C THR A 77 -34.16 -6.74 7.87
N ASN A 78 -33.26 -5.83 8.21
CA ASN A 78 -33.63 -4.54 8.78
C ASN A 78 -34.44 -3.70 7.78
N ARG A 79 -34.01 -3.65 6.52
CA ARG A 79 -34.75 -2.97 5.45
C ARG A 79 -36.13 -3.58 5.24
N ASN A 80 -36.25 -4.90 5.23
CA ASN A 80 -37.53 -5.59 5.12
C ASN A 80 -38.48 -5.28 6.27
N ILE A 81 -37.97 -5.25 7.50
CA ILE A 81 -38.75 -4.85 8.67
C ILE A 81 -39.20 -3.39 8.52
N GLY A 82 -38.30 -2.48 8.16
CA GLY A 82 -38.63 -1.08 7.92
C GLY A 82 -39.74 -0.92 6.90
N LEU A 83 -39.64 -1.59 5.75
CA LEU A 83 -40.66 -1.58 4.69
C LEU A 83 -42.03 -2.07 5.16
N LYS A 84 -42.07 -3.10 6.02
CA LYS A 84 -43.32 -3.64 6.60
C LYS A 84 -44.05 -2.61 7.45
N TYR A 85 -43.30 -1.76 8.16
CA TYR A 85 -43.90 -0.74 9.03
C TYR A 85 -44.04 0.65 8.39
N ALA A 86 -43.43 0.87 7.21
CA ALA A 86 -43.55 2.12 6.48
C ALA A 86 -44.97 2.34 6.01
N SER A 87 -45.56 3.54 6.30
CA SER A 87 -46.87 3.94 5.86
C SER A 87 -46.81 5.07 4.81
N GLY A 88 -45.70 5.79 4.72
CA GLY A 88 -45.53 6.93 3.82
C GLY A 88 -45.56 6.55 2.34
N GLU A 89 -45.94 7.54 1.52
CA GLU A 89 -46.00 7.40 0.06
C GLU A 89 -44.61 7.20 -0.55
N TYR A 90 -43.62 7.84 0.05
CA TYR A 90 -42.19 7.78 -0.36
C TYR A 90 -41.32 7.19 0.73
N ILE A 91 -40.31 6.44 0.34
CA ILE A 91 -39.39 5.75 1.24
C ILE A 91 -37.95 6.17 0.98
N THR A 92 -37.12 6.29 2.00
CA THR A 92 -35.68 6.34 1.89
C THR A 92 -35.03 5.53 3.00
N PHE A 93 -33.83 4.98 2.70
CA PHE A 93 -32.97 4.30 3.67
C PHE A 93 -31.86 5.27 4.08
N LEU A 94 -31.75 5.53 5.37
CA LEU A 94 -30.70 6.38 5.93
C LEU A 94 -29.87 5.59 6.92
N ASP A 95 -28.58 5.47 6.68
CA ASP A 95 -27.68 4.86 7.64
C ASP A 95 -27.52 5.76 8.86
N ALA A 96 -27.36 5.16 10.05
CA ALA A 96 -27.38 5.87 11.33
C ALA A 96 -26.28 6.94 11.50
N GLU A 97 -25.22 6.85 10.75
CA GLU A 97 -24.08 7.79 10.70
C GLU A 97 -24.26 8.92 9.66
N ASN A 98 -25.23 8.80 8.74
CA ASN A 98 -25.46 9.73 7.64
C ASN A 98 -26.57 10.74 7.96
N TYR A 99 -26.64 11.83 7.20
CA TYR A 99 -27.66 12.86 7.42
C TYR A 99 -28.02 13.63 6.15
N LEU A 100 -29.20 14.26 6.14
CA LEU A 100 -29.75 15.00 5.00
C LEU A 100 -29.55 16.51 5.14
N SER A 101 -29.48 17.23 4.00
CA SER A 101 -29.60 18.68 4.00
C SER A 101 -31.04 19.13 4.31
N THR A 102 -31.19 20.34 4.85
CA THR A 102 -32.45 20.84 5.46
C THR A 102 -33.66 20.86 4.53
N ASN A 103 -33.47 21.05 3.22
CA ASN A 103 -34.56 21.17 2.26
C ASN A 103 -34.84 19.87 1.48
N THR A 104 -34.14 18.79 1.80
CA THR A 104 -34.12 17.56 0.99
C THR A 104 -35.55 17.01 0.79
N LEU A 105 -36.33 16.78 1.86
CA LEU A 105 -37.63 16.16 1.75
C LEU A 105 -38.63 17.04 0.97
N LYS A 106 -38.57 18.37 1.16
CA LYS A 106 -39.38 19.31 0.40
C LYS A 106 -39.08 19.26 -1.09
N ASN A 107 -37.80 19.33 -1.44
CA ASN A 107 -37.34 19.30 -2.84
C ASN A 107 -37.74 17.98 -3.54
N ILE A 108 -37.57 16.84 -2.85
CA ILE A 108 -38.00 15.53 -3.35
C ILE A 108 -39.51 15.47 -3.58
N LEU A 109 -40.33 15.98 -2.66
CA LEU A 109 -41.75 16.01 -2.83
C LEU A 109 -42.19 16.89 -4.02
N GLU A 110 -41.55 18.04 -4.19
CA GLU A 110 -41.80 18.92 -5.34
C GLU A 110 -41.37 18.25 -6.65
N PHE A 111 -40.24 17.54 -6.67
CA PHE A 111 -39.77 16.81 -7.83
C PHE A 111 -40.73 15.67 -8.23
N TYR A 112 -41.25 14.89 -7.29
CA TYR A 112 -42.26 13.85 -7.58
C TYR A 112 -43.60 14.43 -8.10
N LYS A 113 -43.98 15.61 -7.61
CA LYS A 113 -45.19 16.29 -8.14
C LYS A 113 -45.02 16.72 -9.59
N GLN A 114 -43.83 17.12 -9.98
CA GLN A 114 -43.52 17.54 -11.36
C GLN A 114 -43.28 16.37 -12.29
N HIS A 115 -42.66 15.29 -11.77
CA HIS A 115 -42.17 14.14 -12.52
C HIS A 115 -42.71 12.83 -11.95
N GLY A 116 -44.07 12.68 -12.05
CA GLY A 116 -44.73 11.49 -11.53
C GLY A 116 -44.39 10.18 -12.25
N GLU A 117 -43.70 10.25 -13.37
CA GLU A 117 -43.26 9.08 -14.16
C GLU A 117 -42.03 8.37 -13.62
N VAL A 118 -41.27 8.95 -12.65
CA VAL A 118 -40.11 8.29 -12.04
C VAL A 118 -40.51 7.58 -10.74
N ASP A 119 -39.92 6.44 -10.51
CA ASP A 119 -40.09 5.68 -9.26
C ASP A 119 -38.90 5.88 -8.28
N ILE A 120 -37.80 6.38 -8.77
CA ILE A 120 -36.54 6.58 -8.03
C ILE A 120 -36.05 8.01 -8.26
N ILE A 121 -35.73 8.75 -7.18
CA ILE A 121 -34.99 10.00 -7.24
C ILE A 121 -33.68 9.83 -6.49
N SER A 122 -32.57 10.19 -7.13
CA SER A 122 -31.22 10.21 -6.54
C SER A 122 -30.82 11.65 -6.23
N VAL A 123 -30.31 11.87 -5.02
CA VAL A 123 -29.72 13.14 -4.59
C VAL A 123 -28.20 13.01 -4.50
N LYS A 124 -27.51 14.16 -4.55
CA LYS A 124 -26.05 14.18 -4.56
C LYS A 124 -25.47 13.69 -3.24
N PRO A 125 -24.74 12.56 -3.21
CA PRO A 125 -23.99 12.14 -2.04
C PRO A 125 -22.72 12.98 -1.87
N ILE A 126 -22.48 13.43 -0.64
CA ILE A 126 -21.31 14.22 -0.24
C ILE A 126 -20.52 13.40 0.78
N TYR A 127 -19.37 12.89 0.38
CA TYR A 127 -18.42 12.18 1.24
C TYR A 127 -17.56 13.20 1.98
N LEU A 128 -17.68 13.27 3.32
CA LEU A 128 -16.99 14.29 4.11
C LEU A 128 -15.48 14.06 4.23
N ASN A 129 -15.05 12.80 4.21
CA ASN A 129 -13.65 12.44 4.44
C ASN A 129 -12.86 12.17 3.14
N HIS A 130 -13.55 11.91 2.03
CA HIS A 130 -12.91 11.58 0.74
C HIS A 130 -13.77 12.14 -0.41
N PRO A 131 -13.43 13.31 -0.95
CA PRO A 131 -14.17 13.88 -2.08
C PRO A 131 -14.01 12.98 -3.33
N ILE A 132 -15.14 12.68 -3.98
CA ILE A 132 -15.12 11.98 -5.26
C ILE A 132 -14.65 12.95 -6.36
N ASN A 133 -13.58 12.60 -7.04
CA ASN A 133 -13.01 13.36 -8.17
C ASN A 133 -13.41 12.76 -9.54
N ASP A 134 -14.54 12.10 -9.64
CA ASP A 134 -15.02 11.50 -10.87
C ASP A 134 -15.94 12.48 -11.61
N GLU A 135 -15.45 13.01 -12.73
CA GLU A 135 -16.21 13.96 -13.55
C GLU A 135 -17.52 13.36 -14.11
N ALA A 136 -17.51 12.09 -14.50
CA ALA A 136 -18.70 11.42 -15.03
C ALA A 136 -19.77 11.29 -13.93
N TYR A 137 -19.36 10.89 -12.73
CA TYR A 137 -20.25 10.83 -11.57
C TYR A 137 -20.76 12.21 -11.16
N LEU A 138 -19.89 13.22 -11.12
CA LEU A 138 -20.29 14.60 -10.78
C LEU A 138 -21.22 15.20 -11.83
N SER A 139 -21.08 14.85 -13.10
CA SER A 139 -21.93 15.33 -14.19
C SER A 139 -23.37 14.82 -14.08
N LYS A 140 -23.60 13.67 -13.45
CA LYS A 140 -24.93 13.14 -13.15
C LYS A 140 -25.77 14.12 -12.33
N TYR A 141 -25.16 14.81 -11.34
CA TYR A 141 -25.81 15.70 -10.38
C TYR A 141 -25.63 17.20 -10.70
N LYS A 142 -25.35 17.55 -11.96
CA LYS A 142 -25.09 18.92 -12.36
C LYS A 142 -26.36 19.80 -12.34
N GLU A 143 -27.51 19.21 -12.65
CA GLU A 143 -28.79 19.84 -12.68
C GLU A 143 -29.93 18.86 -12.34
N SER A 144 -31.05 19.38 -11.83
CA SER A 144 -32.25 18.58 -11.54
C SER A 144 -32.97 18.23 -12.83
N ARG A 145 -33.16 16.93 -13.10
CA ARG A 145 -33.74 16.39 -14.33
C ARG A 145 -34.16 14.94 -14.22
N VAL A 146 -34.98 14.47 -15.17
CA VAL A 146 -35.20 13.05 -15.39
C VAL A 146 -34.20 12.53 -16.42
N ILE A 147 -33.53 11.43 -16.08
CA ILE A 147 -32.59 10.74 -16.96
C ILE A 147 -33.23 9.43 -17.44
N ASN A 148 -33.22 9.21 -18.74
CA ASN A 148 -33.52 7.92 -19.33
C ASN A 148 -32.22 7.10 -19.48
N LEU A 149 -32.09 6.02 -18.74
CA LEU A 149 -30.87 5.18 -18.73
C LEU A 149 -30.65 4.40 -20.03
N LEU A 150 -31.63 4.33 -20.91
CA LEU A 150 -31.42 3.77 -22.26
C LEU A 150 -30.66 4.74 -23.17
N GLU A 151 -30.80 6.05 -22.91
CA GLU A 151 -30.13 7.14 -23.65
C GLU A 151 -28.79 7.54 -23.01
N PHE A 152 -28.71 7.45 -21.69
CA PHE A 152 -27.55 7.82 -20.89
C PHE A 152 -27.09 6.64 -20.02
N PRO A 153 -26.54 5.56 -20.62
CA PRO A 153 -26.24 4.29 -19.93
C PRO A 153 -25.10 4.38 -18.91
N GLU A 154 -24.32 5.48 -18.90
CA GLU A 154 -23.25 5.71 -17.93
C GLU A 154 -23.74 6.15 -16.56
N PHE A 155 -24.95 6.70 -16.44
CA PHE A 155 -25.50 7.22 -15.19
C PHE A 155 -26.19 6.16 -14.33
N ILE A 156 -25.56 5.01 -14.17
CA ILE A 156 -26.07 3.89 -13.37
C ILE A 156 -26.45 4.29 -11.94
N GLN A 157 -27.37 3.54 -11.35
CA GLN A 157 -27.70 3.61 -9.92
C GLN A 157 -27.53 2.21 -9.33
N VAL A 158 -26.55 2.07 -8.41
CA VAL A 158 -26.13 0.79 -7.85
C VAL A 158 -26.32 0.71 -6.33
N GLN A 159 -26.61 1.83 -5.67
CA GLN A 159 -26.80 1.91 -4.23
C GLN A 159 -28.18 2.50 -3.91
N THR A 160 -28.82 1.99 -2.86
CA THR A 160 -30.06 2.56 -2.32
C THR A 160 -29.80 3.81 -1.48
N THR A 161 -28.56 3.98 -1.01
CA THR A 161 -28.08 5.18 -0.32
C THR A 161 -28.25 6.40 -1.22
N SER A 162 -28.69 7.52 -0.64
CA SER A 162 -29.01 8.78 -1.34
C SER A 162 -30.16 8.69 -2.36
N CYS A 163 -31.00 7.67 -2.27
CA CYS A 163 -32.19 7.52 -3.11
C CYS A 163 -33.48 7.63 -2.34
N PHE A 164 -34.50 8.20 -2.98
CA PHE A 164 -35.89 8.24 -2.54
C PHE A 164 -36.74 7.46 -3.52
N PHE A 165 -37.67 6.67 -2.99
CA PHE A 165 -38.42 5.67 -3.75
C PHE A 165 -39.91 5.88 -3.56
N LYS A 166 -40.72 5.67 -4.58
CA LYS A 166 -42.14 5.40 -4.36
C LYS A 166 -42.31 4.09 -3.60
N LYS A 167 -43.13 4.05 -2.57
CA LYS A 167 -43.39 2.84 -1.78
C LYS A 167 -43.82 1.64 -2.64
N SER A 168 -44.67 1.88 -3.65
CA SER A 168 -45.13 0.86 -4.58
C SER A 168 -44.01 0.12 -5.33
N MET A 169 -42.80 0.71 -5.37
CA MET A 169 -41.63 0.04 -5.94
C MET A 169 -41.24 -1.24 -5.19
N PHE A 170 -41.56 -1.30 -3.90
CA PHE A 170 -41.20 -2.43 -3.02
C PHE A 170 -42.33 -3.46 -2.87
N ASP A 171 -43.45 -3.28 -3.58
CA ASP A 171 -44.48 -4.30 -3.58
C ASP A 171 -43.93 -5.62 -4.17
N ASN A 172 -44.01 -6.69 -3.35
CA ASN A 172 -43.50 -8.03 -3.66
C ASN A 172 -41.96 -8.11 -3.79
N ILE A 173 -41.20 -7.16 -3.19
CA ILE A 173 -39.73 -7.22 -3.08
C ILE A 173 -39.34 -7.53 -1.64
N ILE A 174 -38.37 -8.43 -1.51
CA ILE A 174 -37.70 -8.76 -0.26
C ILE A 174 -36.20 -8.60 -0.49
N PHE A 175 -35.55 -7.80 0.36
CA PHE A 175 -34.10 -7.73 0.41
C PHE A 175 -33.52 -9.07 0.86
N SER A 176 -32.55 -9.60 0.13
CA SER A 176 -31.93 -10.88 0.45
C SER A 176 -30.93 -10.72 1.59
N ASN A 177 -30.98 -11.63 2.55
CA ASN A 177 -29.95 -11.68 3.61
C ASN A 177 -28.67 -12.41 3.15
N GLU A 178 -28.73 -13.11 2.04
CA GLU A 178 -27.62 -13.90 1.49
C GLU A 178 -26.69 -13.01 0.66
N LEU A 179 -27.27 -11.99 -0.06
CA LEU A 179 -26.50 -11.05 -0.85
C LEU A 179 -25.85 -9.99 0.06
N LYS A 180 -24.55 -9.80 -0.07
CA LYS A 180 -23.78 -8.84 0.71
C LYS A 180 -23.22 -7.68 -0.13
N LEU A 181 -22.83 -7.98 -1.38
CA LEU A 181 -22.23 -7.03 -2.31
C LEU A 181 -23.24 -6.51 -3.33
N SER A 182 -24.09 -7.37 -3.85
CA SER A 182 -24.93 -7.09 -5.02
C SER A 182 -26.40 -6.81 -4.71
N GLU A 183 -26.80 -6.80 -3.44
CA GLU A 183 -28.18 -6.66 -2.99
C GLU A 183 -28.88 -5.40 -3.56
N ASP A 184 -28.33 -4.23 -3.25
CA ASP A 184 -28.91 -2.94 -3.63
C ASP A 184 -29.09 -2.80 -5.14
N ALA A 185 -28.03 -3.04 -5.88
CA ALA A 185 -28.07 -2.85 -7.31
C ALA A 185 -28.89 -3.91 -8.03
N THR A 186 -28.96 -5.13 -7.51
CA THR A 186 -29.83 -6.17 -8.08
C THR A 186 -31.30 -5.72 -7.99
N ILE A 187 -31.76 -5.26 -6.81
CA ILE A 187 -33.12 -4.77 -6.60
C ILE A 187 -33.41 -3.54 -7.45
N LEU A 188 -32.53 -2.54 -7.41
CA LEU A 188 -32.68 -1.30 -8.16
C LEU A 188 -32.79 -1.59 -9.66
N ASN A 189 -31.86 -2.37 -10.21
CA ASN A 189 -31.81 -2.61 -11.64
C ASN A 189 -32.90 -3.56 -12.13
N GLN A 190 -33.41 -4.49 -11.31
CA GLN A 190 -34.62 -5.23 -11.66
C GLN A 190 -35.83 -4.32 -11.90
N LYS A 191 -35.98 -3.23 -11.15
CA LYS A 191 -37.03 -2.22 -11.35
C LYS A 191 -36.70 -1.31 -12.51
N LEU A 192 -35.47 -0.82 -12.62
CA LEU A 192 -35.03 0.04 -13.72
C LEU A 192 -35.09 -0.66 -15.09
N ILE A 193 -35.01 -1.98 -15.16
CA ILE A 193 -35.31 -2.74 -16.37
C ILE A 193 -36.77 -2.49 -16.81
N ASN A 194 -37.69 -2.33 -15.86
CA ASN A 194 -39.10 -2.08 -16.19
C ASN A 194 -39.41 -0.61 -16.44
N ASN A 195 -38.82 0.31 -15.68
CA ASN A 195 -38.92 1.77 -15.86
C ASN A 195 -37.50 2.37 -15.84
N PRO A 196 -36.84 2.55 -17.00
CA PRO A 196 -35.45 2.99 -17.07
C PRO A 196 -35.26 4.49 -16.85
N LYS A 197 -36.15 5.12 -16.10
CA LYS A 197 -36.10 6.54 -15.77
C LYS A 197 -35.73 6.75 -14.31
N ILE A 198 -34.79 7.66 -14.06
CA ILE A 198 -34.36 8.08 -12.73
C ILE A 198 -34.43 9.59 -12.62
N GLY A 199 -35.02 10.11 -11.55
CA GLY A 199 -34.99 11.53 -11.22
C GLY A 199 -33.65 11.88 -10.57
N ILE A 200 -33.07 13.00 -10.93
CA ILE A 200 -31.90 13.59 -10.25
C ILE A 200 -32.34 14.90 -9.64
N GLU A 201 -32.20 15.04 -8.32
CA GLU A 201 -32.41 16.28 -7.61
C GLU A 201 -31.04 16.82 -7.12
N SER A 202 -30.58 17.93 -7.71
CA SER A 202 -29.18 18.41 -7.60
C SER A 202 -28.93 19.34 -6.42
N GLU A 203 -29.98 20.00 -5.88
CA GLU A 203 -29.86 20.98 -4.80
C GLU A 203 -29.79 20.32 -3.42
N SER A 204 -30.41 19.15 -3.28
CA SER A 204 -30.36 18.34 -2.05
C SER A 204 -29.03 17.58 -1.91
N LYS A 205 -28.65 17.35 -0.66
CA LYS A 205 -27.41 16.65 -0.32
C LYS A 205 -27.65 15.56 0.69
N TYR A 206 -27.06 14.42 0.44
CA TYR A 206 -26.97 13.30 1.37
C TYR A 206 -25.53 13.20 1.87
N TYR A 207 -25.31 13.53 3.14
CA TYR A 207 -23.97 13.57 3.73
C TYR A 207 -23.59 12.20 4.27
N ILE A 208 -22.46 11.67 3.77
CA ILE A 208 -21.88 10.38 4.18
C ILE A 208 -20.68 10.68 5.05
N THR A 209 -20.77 10.29 6.33
CA THR A 209 -19.77 10.55 7.35
C THR A 209 -18.83 9.38 7.58
N SER A 210 -19.27 8.16 7.27
CA SER A 210 -18.43 6.96 7.42
C SER A 210 -17.25 7.02 6.45
N PRO A 211 -16.02 6.76 6.90
CA PRO A 211 -14.90 6.54 5.97
C PRO A 211 -15.25 5.35 5.09
N TYR A 212 -14.94 5.45 3.81
CA TYR A 212 -15.10 4.36 2.82
C TYR A 212 -14.43 3.05 3.27
N GLU A 213 -13.50 3.14 4.24
CA GLU A 213 -12.69 2.05 4.77
C GLU A 213 -13.30 1.30 5.97
N THR A 214 -14.28 1.86 6.69
CA THR A 214 -14.73 1.27 7.97
C THR A 214 -15.82 0.21 7.84
N LYS A 215 -16.51 0.15 6.74
CA LYS A 215 -17.31 -1.02 6.36
C LYS A 215 -16.76 -1.58 5.06
N SER A 216 -15.51 -2.05 5.07
CA SER A 216 -15.15 -2.97 4.02
C SER A 216 -16.15 -4.13 4.13
N LEU A 217 -16.98 -4.29 3.14
CA LEU A 217 -17.87 -5.43 2.92
C LEU A 217 -17.19 -6.78 3.20
N LEU A 218 -15.89 -6.76 3.35
CA LEU A 218 -14.93 -7.81 3.62
C LEU A 218 -14.99 -8.43 5.02
N ASN A 219 -15.38 -7.65 6.03
CA ASN A 219 -15.63 -8.22 7.35
C ASN A 219 -16.97 -8.96 7.41
N ILE A 220 -17.78 -8.84 6.35
CA ILE A 220 -19.13 -9.38 6.25
C ILE A 220 -19.19 -10.55 5.24
N LEU A 221 -18.12 -10.79 4.44
CA LEU A 221 -18.07 -11.99 3.60
C LEU A 221 -18.08 -13.20 4.53
N PRO A 222 -19.13 -14.03 4.50
CA PRO A 222 -19.15 -15.25 5.27
C PRO A 222 -18.01 -16.16 4.78
N ASN A 223 -17.60 -17.11 5.61
CA ASN A 223 -16.92 -18.32 5.19
C ASN A 223 -17.85 -19.14 4.25
N SER A 224 -18.39 -18.53 3.21
CA SER A 224 -19.39 -19.17 2.37
C SER A 224 -18.71 -19.86 1.22
N LYS A 225 -18.83 -21.17 1.22
CA LYS A 225 -18.50 -22.05 0.10
C LYS A 225 -19.23 -21.70 -1.22
N ASP A 226 -20.01 -20.61 -1.26
CA ASP A 226 -20.93 -20.28 -2.36
C ASP A 226 -20.84 -18.83 -2.86
N PHE A 227 -19.71 -18.11 -2.60
CA PHE A 227 -19.54 -16.74 -3.06
C PHE A 227 -19.88 -16.56 -4.56
N ASN A 228 -19.37 -17.46 -5.41
CA ASN A 228 -19.61 -17.39 -6.86
C ASN A 228 -21.08 -17.55 -7.24
N SER A 229 -21.80 -18.45 -6.58
CA SER A 229 -23.22 -18.68 -6.88
C SER A 229 -24.08 -17.54 -6.35
N VAL A 230 -23.88 -17.14 -5.11
CA VAL A 230 -24.73 -16.18 -4.40
C VAL A 230 -24.46 -14.75 -4.89
N GLU A 231 -23.22 -14.29 -4.90
CA GLU A 231 -22.90 -12.87 -5.15
C GLU A 231 -22.70 -12.55 -6.63
N VAL A 232 -22.33 -13.49 -7.48
CA VAL A 232 -22.02 -13.25 -8.89
C VAL A 232 -23.07 -13.89 -9.82
N LYS A 233 -23.18 -15.20 -9.77
CA LYS A 233 -23.94 -15.96 -10.76
C LYS A 233 -25.43 -15.59 -10.76
N TYR A 234 -26.12 -15.77 -9.63
CA TYR A 234 -27.57 -15.60 -9.58
C TYR A 234 -28.01 -14.15 -9.78
N PRO A 235 -27.42 -13.14 -9.07
CA PRO A 235 -27.84 -11.76 -9.23
C PRO A 235 -27.63 -11.25 -10.65
N LEU A 236 -26.44 -11.45 -11.22
CA LEU A 236 -26.10 -10.88 -12.52
C LEU A 236 -26.83 -11.61 -13.66
N LYS A 237 -26.99 -12.95 -13.58
CA LYS A 237 -27.81 -13.70 -14.55
C LYS A 237 -29.28 -13.33 -14.49
N SER A 238 -29.80 -12.97 -13.30
CA SER A 238 -31.16 -12.46 -13.16
C SER A 238 -31.36 -11.17 -13.95
N LEU A 239 -30.41 -10.22 -13.84
CA LEU A 239 -30.45 -8.96 -14.60
C LEU A 239 -30.36 -9.21 -16.11
N ILE A 240 -29.49 -10.11 -16.55
CA ILE A 240 -29.34 -10.50 -17.94
C ILE A 240 -30.64 -11.12 -18.45
N HIS A 241 -31.19 -12.12 -17.73
CA HIS A 241 -32.43 -12.81 -18.11
C HIS A 241 -33.60 -11.83 -18.26
N ASN A 242 -33.82 -10.96 -17.26
CA ASN A 242 -34.89 -9.96 -17.25
C ASN A 242 -34.73 -8.96 -18.40
N SER A 243 -33.50 -8.55 -18.69
CA SER A 243 -33.20 -7.66 -19.82
C SER A 243 -33.51 -8.30 -21.14
N LEU A 244 -33.06 -9.55 -21.36
CA LEU A 244 -33.35 -10.31 -22.60
C LEU A 244 -34.84 -10.56 -22.77
N LYS A 245 -35.56 -10.86 -21.70
CA LYS A 245 -37.01 -11.06 -21.74
C LYS A 245 -37.72 -9.79 -22.22
N LYS A 246 -37.31 -8.62 -21.72
CA LYS A 246 -37.97 -7.35 -22.03
C LYS A 246 -37.48 -6.70 -23.32
N TYR A 247 -36.19 -6.58 -23.50
CA TYR A 247 -35.59 -5.78 -24.58
C TYR A 247 -35.07 -6.62 -25.74
N LYS A 248 -34.90 -7.95 -25.58
CA LYS A 248 -34.22 -8.86 -26.52
C LYS A 248 -32.69 -8.61 -26.65
N TYR A 249 -32.18 -7.66 -25.93
CA TYR A 249 -30.73 -7.35 -25.81
C TYR A 249 -30.43 -6.88 -24.36
N ILE A 250 -29.17 -6.72 -24.02
CA ILE A 250 -28.78 -6.19 -22.72
C ILE A 250 -28.58 -4.68 -22.83
N PRO A 251 -29.42 -3.85 -22.19
CA PRO A 251 -29.26 -2.39 -22.23
C PRO A 251 -27.91 -1.95 -21.65
N GLY A 252 -27.36 -0.87 -22.19
CA GLY A 252 -26.06 -0.35 -21.79
C GLY A 252 -25.90 -0.04 -20.28
N PHE A 253 -26.97 0.44 -19.61
CA PHE A 253 -26.93 0.68 -18.19
C PHE A 253 -26.81 -0.61 -17.36
N ILE A 254 -27.35 -1.74 -17.83
CA ILE A 254 -27.18 -3.05 -17.20
C ILE A 254 -25.76 -3.57 -17.45
N GLN A 255 -25.23 -3.41 -18.67
CA GLN A 255 -23.83 -3.73 -18.96
C GLN A 255 -22.86 -2.93 -18.04
N ASN A 256 -23.09 -1.63 -17.89
CA ASN A 256 -22.33 -0.78 -16.98
C ASN A 256 -22.47 -1.16 -15.50
N THR A 257 -23.65 -1.64 -15.09
CA THR A 257 -23.89 -2.13 -13.73
C THR A 257 -23.09 -3.42 -13.48
N ILE A 258 -23.09 -4.36 -14.41
CA ILE A 258 -22.30 -5.60 -14.31
C ILE A 258 -20.80 -5.29 -14.24
N LEU A 259 -20.32 -4.38 -15.08
CA LEU A 259 -18.92 -3.94 -15.07
C LEU A 259 -18.53 -3.26 -13.77
N TYR A 260 -19.44 -2.51 -13.13
CA TYR A 260 -19.20 -1.93 -11.80
C TYR A 260 -18.91 -3.03 -10.77
N TYR A 261 -19.71 -4.10 -10.74
CA TYR A 261 -19.45 -5.25 -9.85
C TYR A 261 -18.17 -5.97 -10.14
N PHE A 262 -17.84 -6.21 -11.40
CA PHE A 262 -16.57 -6.87 -11.72
C PHE A 262 -15.38 -6.02 -11.30
N ASN A 263 -15.45 -4.70 -11.41
CA ASN A 263 -14.42 -3.82 -10.92
C ASN A 263 -14.18 -3.99 -9.39
N ASP A 264 -15.25 -4.00 -8.61
CA ASP A 264 -15.17 -4.14 -7.16
C ASP A 264 -14.65 -5.53 -6.74
N ILE A 265 -15.09 -6.60 -7.41
CA ILE A 265 -14.64 -7.97 -7.13
C ILE A 265 -13.16 -8.14 -7.47
N ILE A 266 -12.72 -7.61 -8.62
CA ILE A 266 -11.34 -7.78 -9.10
C ILE A 266 -10.35 -6.95 -8.27
N LEU A 267 -10.74 -5.75 -7.84
CA LEU A 267 -9.88 -4.90 -7.00
C LEU A 267 -9.74 -5.38 -5.56
N ASN A 268 -10.59 -6.27 -5.14
CA ASN A 268 -10.68 -6.67 -3.75
C ASN A 268 -9.73 -7.83 -3.43
N GLU A 269 -8.48 -7.50 -3.07
CA GLU A 269 -7.44 -8.48 -2.70
C GLU A 269 -7.87 -9.41 -1.56
N LYS A 270 -8.66 -8.94 -0.59
CA LYS A 270 -9.13 -9.76 0.53
C LYS A 270 -10.16 -10.82 0.10
N ILE A 271 -10.90 -10.61 -0.99
CA ILE A 271 -11.73 -11.67 -1.59
C ILE A 271 -10.82 -12.80 -2.09
N HIS A 272 -9.72 -12.43 -2.74
CA HIS A 272 -8.77 -13.39 -3.31
C HIS A 272 -8.08 -14.22 -2.23
N GLU A 273 -7.76 -13.61 -1.08
CA GLU A 273 -7.14 -14.29 0.07
C GLU A 273 -8.07 -15.31 0.75
N LYS A 274 -9.39 -15.12 0.66
CA LYS A 274 -10.38 -16.00 1.30
C LYS A 274 -10.87 -17.14 0.42
N LEU A 275 -10.72 -17.02 -0.89
CA LEU A 275 -11.16 -18.03 -1.84
C LEU A 275 -10.07 -19.08 -2.09
N THR A 276 -10.44 -20.34 -2.17
CA THR A 276 -9.57 -21.41 -2.64
C THR A 276 -9.24 -21.26 -4.12
N LYS A 277 -8.21 -21.94 -4.61
CA LYS A 277 -7.85 -21.96 -6.04
C LYS A 277 -9.01 -22.42 -6.92
N GLU A 278 -9.74 -23.45 -6.51
CA GLU A 278 -10.90 -23.97 -7.22
C GLU A 278 -12.05 -22.95 -7.28
N GLU A 279 -12.32 -22.24 -6.18
CA GLU A 279 -13.33 -21.18 -6.14
C GLU A 279 -12.97 -20.02 -7.05
N ILE A 280 -11.68 -19.63 -7.12
CA ILE A 280 -11.20 -18.60 -8.05
C ILE A 280 -11.33 -19.05 -9.51
N GLU A 281 -11.02 -20.31 -9.83
CA GLU A 281 -11.22 -20.86 -11.17
C GLU A 281 -12.69 -20.84 -11.58
N ASN A 282 -13.57 -21.25 -10.68
CA ASN A 282 -15.03 -21.21 -10.90
C ASN A 282 -15.51 -19.75 -11.07
N LEU A 283 -14.97 -18.79 -10.32
CA LEU A 283 -15.27 -17.38 -10.47
C LEU A 283 -14.86 -16.86 -11.86
N ASN A 284 -13.67 -17.20 -12.32
CA ASN A 284 -13.19 -16.85 -13.67
C ASN A 284 -14.11 -17.38 -14.77
N VAL A 285 -14.55 -18.64 -14.65
CA VAL A 285 -15.50 -19.25 -15.61
C VAL A 285 -16.82 -18.48 -15.60
N GLU A 286 -17.34 -18.10 -14.44
CA GLU A 286 -18.61 -17.39 -14.34
C GLU A 286 -18.50 -15.95 -14.86
N ILE A 287 -17.42 -15.24 -14.54
CA ILE A 287 -17.12 -13.91 -15.11
C ILE A 287 -17.07 -13.99 -16.65
N LYS A 288 -16.34 -14.98 -17.20
CA LYS A 288 -16.26 -15.19 -18.65
C LYS A 288 -17.64 -15.41 -19.28
N ASN A 289 -18.47 -16.26 -18.68
CA ASN A 289 -19.80 -16.54 -19.16
C ASN A 289 -20.70 -15.30 -19.20
N ILE A 290 -20.59 -14.46 -18.18
CA ILE A 290 -21.35 -13.20 -18.10
C ILE A 290 -20.80 -12.17 -19.10
N LEU A 291 -19.49 -12.11 -19.29
CA LEU A 291 -18.85 -11.20 -20.24
C LEU A 291 -19.27 -11.43 -21.70
N GLN A 292 -19.75 -12.62 -22.06
CA GLN A 292 -20.28 -12.86 -23.40
C GLN A 292 -21.53 -12.00 -23.71
N TYR A 293 -22.19 -11.48 -22.68
CA TYR A 293 -23.36 -10.59 -22.81
C TYR A 293 -22.99 -9.10 -22.74
N ILE A 294 -21.71 -8.77 -22.59
CA ILE A 294 -21.21 -7.39 -22.48
C ILE A 294 -20.48 -7.03 -23.76
N ASP A 295 -20.86 -5.93 -24.40
CA ASP A 295 -20.16 -5.44 -25.58
C ASP A 295 -18.78 -4.87 -25.21
N ASP A 296 -17.74 -5.11 -26.03
CA ASP A 296 -16.37 -4.65 -25.79
C ASP A 296 -16.29 -3.13 -25.60
N GLU A 297 -17.18 -2.39 -26.28
CA GLU A 297 -17.23 -0.94 -26.20
C GLU A 297 -17.50 -0.43 -24.79
N TYR A 298 -18.40 -1.09 -24.03
CA TYR A 298 -18.67 -0.73 -22.63
C TYR A 298 -17.47 -1.01 -21.74
N ILE A 299 -16.70 -2.09 -21.97
CA ILE A 299 -15.47 -2.38 -21.24
C ILE A 299 -14.43 -1.27 -21.51
N TYR A 300 -14.23 -0.90 -22.78
CA TYR A 300 -13.25 0.14 -23.14
C TYR A 300 -13.63 1.51 -22.60
N ASN A 301 -14.87 1.92 -22.65
CA ASN A 301 -15.32 3.28 -22.37
C ASN A 301 -15.67 3.49 -20.87
N LYS A 302 -15.60 2.45 -20.01
CA LYS A 302 -15.86 2.60 -18.57
C LYS A 302 -14.85 3.55 -17.92
N SER A 303 -15.28 4.77 -17.57
CA SER A 303 -14.41 5.83 -17.08
C SER A 303 -13.71 5.46 -15.76
N ASN A 304 -14.42 4.82 -14.84
CA ASN A 304 -13.97 4.52 -13.47
C ASN A 304 -13.30 3.16 -13.32
N MET A 305 -12.89 2.54 -14.41
CA MET A 305 -12.23 1.25 -14.40
C MET A 305 -10.77 1.41 -14.85
N ASP A 306 -9.82 0.89 -14.05
CA ASP A 306 -8.41 0.86 -14.41
C ASP A 306 -8.21 0.12 -15.73
N VAL A 307 -7.29 0.61 -16.55
CA VAL A 307 -6.98 -0.01 -17.86
C VAL A 307 -6.54 -1.47 -17.71
N LYS A 308 -5.91 -1.83 -16.59
CA LYS A 308 -5.46 -3.20 -16.31
C LYS A 308 -6.66 -4.14 -16.10
N ILE A 309 -7.71 -3.68 -15.41
CA ILE A 309 -8.94 -4.44 -15.22
C ILE A 309 -9.65 -4.62 -16.57
N LYS A 310 -9.77 -3.55 -17.36
CA LYS A 310 -10.32 -3.65 -18.72
C LYS A 310 -9.59 -4.68 -19.56
N THR A 311 -8.25 -4.66 -19.50
CA THR A 311 -7.39 -5.61 -20.20
C THR A 311 -7.64 -7.04 -19.73
N PHE A 312 -7.73 -7.26 -18.44
CA PHE A 312 -8.02 -8.57 -17.85
C PHE A 312 -9.41 -9.08 -18.27
N LEU A 313 -10.45 -8.24 -18.23
CA LEU A 313 -11.79 -8.62 -18.65
C LEU A 313 -11.84 -9.02 -20.13
N LEU A 314 -11.15 -8.27 -20.99
CA LEU A 314 -11.03 -8.61 -22.42
C LEU A 314 -10.25 -9.91 -22.62
N PHE A 315 -9.18 -10.14 -21.86
CA PHE A 315 -8.40 -11.37 -21.87
C PHE A 315 -9.26 -12.59 -21.55
N ILE A 316 -9.97 -12.57 -20.41
CA ILE A 316 -10.87 -13.69 -20.02
C ILE A 316 -12.01 -13.88 -21.02
N LYS A 317 -12.63 -12.79 -21.47
CA LYS A 317 -13.73 -12.84 -22.44
C LYS A 317 -13.35 -13.59 -23.71
N ASN A 318 -12.11 -13.44 -24.18
CA ASN A 318 -11.59 -14.00 -25.42
C ASN A 318 -10.72 -15.25 -25.19
N ASP A 319 -11.11 -16.12 -24.28
CA ASP A 319 -10.42 -17.39 -24.03
C ASP A 319 -8.93 -17.26 -23.69
N ASN A 320 -8.62 -16.33 -22.80
CA ASN A 320 -7.24 -16.00 -22.38
C ASN A 320 -6.34 -15.59 -23.55
N SER A 321 -6.90 -14.84 -24.48
CA SER A 321 -6.20 -14.31 -25.66
C SER A 321 -6.60 -12.86 -25.94
N TYR A 322 -5.89 -12.21 -26.86
CA TYR A 322 -6.20 -10.86 -27.30
C TYR A 322 -6.44 -10.82 -28.80
N PRO A 323 -7.65 -10.52 -29.28
CA PRO A 323 -7.91 -10.29 -30.71
C PRO A 323 -7.05 -9.13 -31.25
N GLU A 324 -6.68 -9.21 -32.54
CA GLU A 324 -5.82 -8.19 -33.16
C GLU A 324 -6.39 -6.76 -33.06
N LYS A 325 -7.71 -6.60 -33.21
CA LYS A 325 -8.39 -5.30 -33.04
C LYS A 325 -8.13 -4.68 -31.65
N ASP A 326 -8.01 -5.52 -30.62
CA ASP A 326 -7.83 -5.11 -29.23
C ASP A 326 -6.36 -4.80 -28.95
N LYS A 327 -5.43 -5.56 -29.55
CA LYS A 327 -3.99 -5.32 -29.42
C LYS A 327 -3.61 -3.88 -29.81
N ILE A 328 -4.13 -3.38 -30.94
CA ILE A 328 -3.84 -2.01 -31.41
C ILE A 328 -4.30 -0.97 -30.38
N LYS A 329 -5.50 -1.14 -29.80
CA LYS A 329 -6.06 -0.21 -28.81
C LYS A 329 -5.33 -0.30 -27.47
N LEU A 330 -5.00 -1.51 -27.02
CA LEU A 330 -4.29 -1.79 -25.78
C LEU A 330 -2.83 -1.33 -25.85
N THR A 331 -2.18 -1.42 -27.02
CA THR A 331 -0.78 -0.98 -27.19
C THR A 331 -0.57 0.44 -26.66
N LYS A 332 -1.42 1.38 -27.06
CA LYS A 332 -1.31 2.78 -26.60
C LYS A 332 -1.64 2.94 -25.11
N GLN A 333 -2.65 2.26 -24.61
CA GLN A 333 -3.13 2.40 -23.23
C GLN A 333 -2.17 1.77 -22.22
N LEU A 334 -1.61 0.61 -22.56
CA LEU A 334 -0.65 -0.14 -21.73
C LEU A 334 0.81 0.21 -22.02
N LYS A 335 1.07 1.14 -22.97
CA LYS A 335 2.41 1.48 -23.45
C LYS A 335 3.21 0.26 -23.89
N LEU A 336 2.60 -0.65 -24.66
CA LEU A 336 3.27 -1.85 -25.19
C LEU A 336 4.33 -1.50 -26.26
N ASP A 337 4.28 -0.29 -26.79
CA ASP A 337 5.25 0.30 -27.72
C ASP A 337 6.40 1.05 -27.03
N THR A 338 6.55 0.87 -25.72
CA THR A 338 7.49 1.66 -24.91
C THR A 338 8.46 0.74 -24.18
N VAL A 339 9.74 1.01 -24.33
CA VAL A 339 10.81 0.44 -23.51
C VAL A 339 11.00 1.33 -22.28
N PHE A 340 10.90 0.73 -21.10
CA PHE A 340 11.17 1.38 -19.82
C PHE A 340 12.58 1.06 -19.38
N ILE A 341 13.46 2.04 -19.33
CA ILE A 341 14.84 1.87 -18.84
C ILE A 341 14.85 2.05 -17.34
N ASP A 342 15.20 0.98 -16.61
CA ASP A 342 15.31 0.97 -15.16
C ASP A 342 16.69 1.43 -14.70
N ILE A 343 17.74 0.94 -15.35
CA ILE A 343 19.12 1.29 -15.05
C ILE A 343 19.79 1.76 -16.31
N TYR A 344 20.45 2.90 -16.22
CA TYR A 344 21.30 3.48 -17.24
C TYR A 344 22.61 3.94 -16.59
N GLU A 345 23.70 3.25 -16.84
CA GLU A 345 25.01 3.53 -16.23
C GLU A 345 26.15 3.37 -17.23
N ILE A 346 27.18 4.21 -17.06
CA ILE A 346 28.45 4.05 -17.75
C ILE A 346 29.53 4.00 -16.68
N ILE A 347 30.18 2.85 -16.52
CA ILE A 347 31.25 2.60 -15.55
C ILE A 347 32.45 2.03 -16.30
N ASP A 348 33.63 2.61 -16.10
CA ASP A 348 34.90 2.18 -16.74
C ASP A 348 34.81 1.97 -18.26
N ASP A 349 34.17 2.90 -18.96
CA ASP A 349 33.90 2.90 -20.39
C ASP A 349 32.99 1.74 -20.86
N GLU A 350 32.24 1.12 -19.98
CA GLU A 350 31.17 0.17 -20.29
C GLU A 350 29.79 0.74 -19.98
N LEU A 351 28.97 0.84 -21.02
CA LEU A 351 27.55 1.14 -20.84
C LEU A 351 26.81 -0.12 -20.40
N TYR A 352 26.01 0.02 -19.34
CA TYR A 352 25.06 -0.97 -18.87
C TYR A 352 23.64 -0.43 -18.95
N ILE A 353 22.75 -1.16 -19.61
CA ILE A 353 21.31 -0.84 -19.64
C ILE A 353 20.54 -2.06 -19.19
N LEU A 354 19.67 -1.83 -18.22
CA LEU A 354 18.61 -2.74 -17.80
C LEU A 354 17.27 -2.12 -18.15
N ALA A 355 16.46 -2.82 -18.92
CA ALA A 355 15.19 -2.32 -19.41
C ALA A 355 14.10 -3.38 -19.41
N ASN A 356 12.86 -2.94 -19.55
CA ASN A 356 11.70 -3.82 -19.64
C ASN A 356 10.66 -3.29 -20.60
N ILE A 357 9.78 -4.17 -21.06
CA ILE A 357 8.55 -3.84 -21.79
C ILE A 357 7.36 -4.52 -21.14
N ASN A 358 6.22 -3.85 -21.19
CA ASN A 358 4.94 -4.53 -20.97
C ASN A 358 4.58 -5.29 -22.25
N SER A 359 4.04 -6.49 -22.10
CA SER A 359 3.61 -7.32 -23.23
C SER A 359 2.32 -8.07 -22.92
N ILE A 360 1.55 -8.32 -23.93
CA ILE A 360 0.36 -9.19 -23.88
C ILE A 360 0.65 -10.62 -24.37
N SER A 361 1.89 -10.87 -24.77
CA SER A 361 2.38 -12.20 -25.16
C SER A 361 3.75 -12.49 -24.54
N PRO A 362 4.02 -13.70 -24.06
CA PRO A 362 5.35 -14.07 -23.57
C PRO A 362 6.42 -14.11 -24.65
N SER A 363 6.02 -14.19 -25.92
CA SER A 363 6.94 -14.27 -27.06
C SER A 363 7.40 -12.92 -27.56
N ASP A 364 6.80 -11.82 -27.14
CA ASP A 364 7.18 -10.49 -27.59
C ASP A 364 8.62 -10.17 -27.19
N LYS A 365 9.46 -9.84 -28.18
CA LYS A 365 10.88 -9.52 -27.98
C LYS A 365 11.20 -8.12 -28.46
N VAL A 366 12.24 -7.58 -27.86
CA VAL A 366 12.82 -6.30 -28.25
C VAL A 366 14.22 -6.55 -28.82
N ASP A 367 14.44 -6.05 -30.00
CA ASP A 367 15.75 -6.01 -30.62
C ASP A 367 16.43 -4.69 -30.26
N VAL A 368 17.67 -4.80 -29.82
CA VAL A 368 18.50 -3.64 -29.47
C VAL A 368 19.54 -3.41 -30.57
N TYR A 369 19.61 -2.20 -31.07
CA TYR A 369 20.59 -1.80 -32.06
C TYR A 369 21.51 -0.73 -31.50
N VAL A 370 22.81 -0.95 -31.65
CA VAL A 370 23.87 0.02 -31.37
C VAL A 370 24.61 0.33 -32.68
N ASN A 371 24.56 1.58 -33.12
CA ASN A 371 25.13 2.00 -34.42
C ASN A 371 24.68 1.07 -35.56
N SER A 372 23.40 0.78 -35.65
CA SER A 372 22.75 -0.09 -36.65
C SER A 372 23.16 -1.57 -36.60
N LYS A 373 23.95 -2.01 -35.61
CA LYS A 373 24.24 -3.42 -35.34
C LYS A 373 23.36 -3.95 -34.22
N LYS A 374 22.74 -5.09 -34.44
CA LYS A 374 21.97 -5.79 -33.39
C LYS A 374 22.91 -6.29 -32.32
N VAL A 375 22.56 -6.03 -31.07
CA VAL A 375 23.32 -6.45 -29.88
C VAL A 375 22.58 -7.60 -29.19
N GLN A 376 23.33 -8.54 -28.65
CA GLN A 376 22.76 -9.61 -27.84
C GLN A 376 22.28 -9.06 -26.51
N THR A 377 21.09 -9.48 -26.12
CA THR A 377 20.47 -9.16 -24.81
C THR A 377 20.34 -10.42 -23.97
N ASN A 378 20.46 -10.27 -22.65
CA ASN A 378 20.15 -11.30 -21.69
C ASN A 378 18.75 -11.03 -21.12
N THR A 379 17.89 -12.04 -21.09
CA THR A 379 16.57 -11.94 -20.46
C THR A 379 16.70 -12.24 -18.97
N LEU A 380 16.05 -11.44 -18.15
CA LEU A 380 15.98 -11.62 -16.70
C LEU A 380 14.54 -11.94 -16.29
N GLU A 381 14.38 -12.91 -15.40
CA GLU A 381 13.08 -13.22 -14.82
C GLU A 381 12.77 -12.26 -13.67
N PHE A 382 11.61 -11.62 -13.73
CA PHE A 382 11.10 -10.77 -12.66
C PHE A 382 9.58 -10.87 -12.54
N PRO A 383 9.06 -11.98 -11.98
CA PRO A 383 7.62 -12.27 -11.88
C PRO A 383 6.82 -11.18 -11.15
N GLN A 384 7.44 -10.42 -10.25
CA GLN A 384 6.79 -9.35 -9.50
C GLN A 384 6.24 -8.21 -10.39
N ARG A 385 6.73 -8.07 -11.62
CA ARG A 385 6.22 -7.08 -12.60
C ARG A 385 5.09 -7.61 -13.46
N GLU A 386 4.95 -8.90 -13.54
CA GLU A 386 3.83 -9.52 -14.22
C GLU A 386 2.53 -9.21 -13.49
N LYS A 387 1.43 -9.12 -14.22
CA LYS A 387 0.15 -8.75 -13.64
C LYS A 387 -0.82 -9.93 -13.66
N TYR A 388 -1.36 -10.18 -12.50
CA TYR A 388 -2.34 -11.24 -12.26
C TYR A 388 -3.59 -10.63 -11.68
N TYR A 389 -4.74 -11.12 -12.11
CA TYR A 389 -5.99 -11.02 -11.40
C TYR A 389 -6.63 -12.41 -11.32
N LEU A 390 -7.23 -12.73 -10.20
CA LEU A 390 -7.89 -14.02 -10.00
C LEU A 390 -7.01 -15.21 -10.45
N ASN A 391 -5.74 -15.22 -10.10
CA ASN A 391 -4.72 -16.21 -10.47
C ASN A 391 -4.45 -16.35 -11.97
N GLN A 392 -4.99 -15.49 -12.81
CA GLN A 392 -4.73 -15.49 -14.25
C GLN A 392 -3.71 -14.42 -14.63
N LYS A 393 -2.61 -14.84 -15.26
CA LYS A 393 -1.63 -13.93 -15.84
C LYS A 393 -2.18 -13.32 -17.12
N TYR A 394 -2.42 -12.03 -17.13
CA TYR A 394 -2.98 -11.30 -18.28
C TYR A 394 -2.05 -10.28 -18.89
N LEU A 395 -0.96 -9.91 -18.19
CA LEU A 395 0.07 -8.99 -18.69
C LEU A 395 1.44 -9.51 -18.29
N TYR A 396 2.32 -9.61 -19.26
CA TYR A 396 3.72 -10.02 -19.11
C TYR A 396 4.61 -8.80 -18.98
N ASN A 397 5.76 -8.97 -18.33
CA ASN A 397 6.82 -7.98 -18.31
C ASN A 397 8.13 -8.66 -18.75
N ASN A 398 8.56 -8.34 -19.95
CA ASN A 398 9.79 -8.88 -20.52
C ASN A 398 10.96 -7.96 -20.15
N THR A 399 11.76 -8.39 -19.18
CA THR A 399 12.92 -7.64 -18.68
C THR A 399 14.19 -8.18 -19.35
N PHE A 400 15.05 -7.28 -19.79
CA PHE A 400 16.31 -7.62 -20.46
C PHE A 400 17.42 -6.63 -20.11
N GLU A 401 18.66 -7.11 -20.22
CA GLU A 401 19.85 -6.28 -20.02
C GLU A 401 20.83 -6.47 -21.15
N PHE A 402 21.70 -5.48 -21.34
CA PHE A 402 22.85 -5.58 -22.22
C PHE A 402 23.97 -4.64 -21.81
N ARG A 403 25.18 -4.96 -22.28
CA ARG A 403 26.39 -4.17 -22.04
C ARG A 403 27.05 -3.81 -23.36
N VAL A 404 27.65 -2.62 -23.44
CA VAL A 404 28.37 -2.12 -24.62
C VAL A 404 29.64 -1.44 -24.16
N LYS A 405 30.79 -1.94 -24.63
CA LYS A 405 32.05 -1.28 -24.39
C LYS A 405 32.16 -0.04 -25.28
N LEU A 406 32.39 1.10 -24.67
CA LEU A 406 32.53 2.38 -25.35
C LEU A 406 34.01 2.63 -25.66
N GLU A 407 34.30 2.99 -26.91
CA GLU A 407 35.64 3.37 -27.36
C GLU A 407 35.78 4.89 -27.32
N GLU A 408 36.92 5.36 -26.90
CA GLU A 408 37.19 6.81 -26.86
C GLU A 408 37.07 7.43 -28.26
N ASN A 409 36.39 8.58 -28.38
CA ASN A 409 36.15 9.33 -29.62
C ASN A 409 35.18 8.65 -30.60
N LYS A 410 34.43 7.64 -30.25
CA LYS A 410 33.38 7.05 -31.06
C LYS A 410 32.02 7.51 -30.59
N GLU A 411 31.13 7.87 -31.52
CA GLU A 411 29.75 8.21 -31.25
C GLU A 411 28.90 6.94 -31.28
N TYR A 412 27.91 6.85 -30.35
CA TYR A 412 27.01 5.70 -30.25
C TYR A 412 25.57 6.16 -30.36
N SER A 413 24.77 5.38 -31.08
CA SER A 413 23.31 5.55 -31.13
C SER A 413 22.63 4.25 -30.70
N ILE A 414 21.68 4.30 -29.78
CA ILE A 414 20.95 3.12 -29.25
C ILE A 414 19.48 3.30 -29.55
N ARG A 415 18.89 2.33 -30.22
CA ARG A 415 17.46 2.26 -30.50
C ARG A 415 16.92 0.88 -30.22
N PHE A 416 15.62 0.84 -29.98
CA PHE A 416 14.88 -0.38 -29.69
C PHE A 416 13.82 -0.59 -30.77
N GLU A 417 13.67 -1.83 -31.22
CA GLU A 417 12.71 -2.25 -32.23
C GLU A 417 11.94 -3.49 -31.73
N SER A 418 10.73 -3.66 -32.19
CA SER A 418 9.92 -4.88 -31.95
C SER A 418 9.30 -5.32 -33.25
N GLU A 419 8.74 -6.55 -33.28
CA GLU A 419 8.04 -7.08 -34.46
C GLU A 419 6.88 -6.19 -34.93
N ILE A 420 6.30 -5.41 -34.00
CA ILE A 420 5.14 -4.54 -34.28
C ILE A 420 5.58 -3.12 -34.62
N ASN A 421 6.70 -2.66 -34.06
CA ASN A 421 7.17 -1.27 -34.17
C ASN A 421 8.63 -1.22 -34.59
N GLU A 422 8.92 -0.64 -35.77
CA GLU A 422 10.29 -0.40 -36.26
C GLU A 422 11.11 0.51 -35.34
N LYS A 423 10.43 1.31 -34.48
CA LYS A 423 11.07 2.18 -33.49
C LYS A 423 10.19 2.33 -32.29
N MET A 424 10.64 1.80 -31.15
CA MET A 424 9.91 1.89 -29.90
C MET A 424 10.12 3.22 -29.18
N ASN A 425 9.13 3.64 -28.44
CA ASN A 425 9.27 4.76 -27.51
C ASN A 425 10.22 4.37 -26.36
N ILE A 426 10.93 5.36 -25.81
CA ILE A 426 11.79 5.17 -24.64
C ILE A 426 11.18 5.97 -23.48
N ASP A 427 11.05 5.34 -22.31
CA ASP A 427 10.74 6.00 -21.05
C ASP A 427 11.73 5.55 -19.97
N PHE A 428 11.75 6.22 -18.82
CA PHE A 428 12.70 5.93 -17.75
C PHE A 428 11.95 5.69 -16.46
N SER A 429 12.24 4.56 -15.82
CA SER A 429 11.72 4.25 -14.49
C SER A 429 12.44 5.06 -13.40
N ARG A 430 11.87 5.19 -12.22
CA ARG A 430 12.60 5.75 -11.07
C ARG A 430 13.23 4.58 -10.30
N PRO A 431 14.49 4.66 -9.91
CA PRO A 431 15.40 5.82 -9.84
C PRO A 431 16.44 5.92 -10.98
N CYS A 432 16.08 5.67 -12.22
CA CYS A 432 17.02 5.80 -13.34
C CYS A 432 17.68 7.19 -13.38
N ASN A 433 19.00 7.23 -13.58
CA ASN A 433 19.74 8.50 -13.67
C ASN A 433 19.61 9.17 -15.06
N PHE A 434 18.57 8.83 -15.80
CA PHE A 434 18.18 9.49 -17.03
C PHE A 434 16.67 9.80 -16.94
N SER A 435 16.21 10.91 -17.55
CA SER A 435 14.78 11.21 -17.60
C SER A 435 14.40 11.97 -18.86
N LYS A 436 13.15 11.83 -19.29
CA LYS A 436 12.59 12.65 -20.39
C LYS A 436 12.53 14.14 -20.06
N VAL A 437 12.37 14.49 -18.79
CA VAL A 437 12.28 15.88 -18.31
C VAL A 437 13.57 16.63 -18.62
N VAL A 438 14.70 16.01 -18.34
CA VAL A 438 16.04 16.59 -18.56
C VAL A 438 16.53 16.31 -19.98
N GLY A 439 16.25 15.13 -20.51
CA GLY A 439 16.60 14.69 -21.85
C GLY A 439 18.08 14.39 -22.05
N TYR A 440 18.86 14.28 -20.95
CA TYR A 440 20.27 13.87 -21.01
C TYR A 440 20.73 13.23 -19.70
N ALA A 441 21.80 12.44 -19.79
CA ALA A 441 22.61 12.00 -18.65
C ALA A 441 24.09 12.34 -18.91
N LYS A 442 24.84 12.61 -17.82
CA LYS A 442 26.22 13.07 -17.91
C LYS A 442 27.12 12.25 -17.02
N THR A 443 28.25 11.78 -17.58
CA THR A 443 29.38 11.22 -16.85
C THR A 443 30.58 12.16 -16.90
N ARG A 444 31.75 11.74 -16.44
CA ARG A 444 32.98 12.51 -16.60
C ARG A 444 33.45 12.54 -18.04
N LYS A 445 33.23 11.46 -18.80
CA LYS A 445 33.74 11.30 -20.18
C LYS A 445 32.65 11.47 -21.23
N TYR A 446 31.40 11.10 -20.92
CA TYR A 446 30.32 10.98 -21.88
C TYR A 446 29.13 11.88 -21.57
N LEU A 447 28.46 12.31 -22.60
CA LEU A 447 27.15 12.97 -22.56
C LEU A 447 26.17 12.13 -23.39
N SER A 448 25.18 11.58 -22.72
CA SER A 448 24.10 10.80 -23.31
C SER A 448 22.87 11.68 -23.50
N MET A 449 22.23 11.63 -24.65
CA MET A 449 21.12 12.51 -25.03
C MET A 449 19.98 11.68 -25.60
N LEU A 450 18.75 11.99 -25.21
CA LEU A 450 17.56 11.39 -25.80
C LEU A 450 17.08 12.32 -26.96
N GLU A 451 17.12 11.81 -28.19
CA GLU A 451 16.65 12.50 -29.36
C GLU A 451 15.83 11.53 -30.21
N ASP A 452 14.58 11.88 -30.47
CA ASP A 452 13.67 11.10 -31.30
C ASP A 452 13.70 9.58 -30.97
N ASN A 453 13.40 9.24 -29.71
CA ASN A 453 13.43 7.85 -29.22
C ASN A 453 14.72 7.07 -29.53
N THR A 454 15.84 7.76 -29.56
CA THR A 454 17.19 7.19 -29.72
C THR A 454 18.10 7.81 -28.66
N ILE A 455 18.91 6.99 -27.99
CA ILE A 455 19.91 7.49 -27.06
C ILE A 455 21.20 7.68 -27.84
N GLN A 456 21.64 8.94 -27.94
CA GLN A 456 22.93 9.32 -28.52
C GLN A 456 23.96 9.48 -27.41
N ILE A 457 25.15 8.90 -27.56
CA ILE A 457 26.24 8.98 -26.59
C ILE A 457 27.48 9.52 -27.29
N ASP A 458 27.92 10.68 -26.81
CA ASP A 458 29.09 11.38 -27.33
C ASP A 458 30.11 11.65 -26.23
N LYS A 459 31.37 11.91 -26.63
CA LYS A 459 32.36 12.47 -25.71
C LYS A 459 31.87 13.83 -25.19
N ILE A 460 31.91 14.03 -23.85
CA ILE A 460 31.41 15.25 -23.23
C ILE A 460 32.21 16.48 -23.70
N LYS A 461 31.50 17.49 -24.19
CA LYS A 461 32.01 18.85 -24.39
C LYS A 461 31.25 19.78 -23.43
N THR A 462 31.98 20.57 -22.66
CA THR A 462 31.36 21.48 -21.66
C THR A 462 30.33 22.42 -22.32
N THR A 463 30.61 22.89 -23.51
CA THR A 463 29.68 23.77 -24.28
C THR A 463 28.39 23.02 -24.65
N THR A 464 28.48 21.76 -25.06
CA THR A 464 27.34 20.93 -25.44
C THR A 464 26.51 20.63 -24.19
N TRP A 465 27.16 20.23 -23.08
CA TRP A 465 26.46 20.01 -21.80
C TRP A 465 25.72 21.27 -21.34
N LEU A 466 26.36 22.43 -21.29
CA LEU A 466 25.70 23.67 -20.88
C LEU A 466 24.49 24.02 -21.78
N LYS A 467 24.60 23.83 -23.10
CA LYS A 467 23.45 24.02 -24.00
C LYS A 467 22.29 23.11 -23.65
N ARG A 468 22.56 21.83 -23.35
CA ARG A 468 21.53 20.86 -22.92
C ARG A 468 20.93 21.24 -21.59
N GLU A 469 21.74 21.67 -20.62
CA GLU A 469 21.25 22.14 -19.31
C GLU A 469 20.31 23.34 -19.49
N PHE A 470 20.68 24.36 -20.26
CA PHE A 470 19.81 25.51 -20.53
C PHE A 470 18.51 25.09 -21.24
N LYS A 471 18.57 24.13 -22.17
CA LYS A 471 17.38 23.58 -22.82
C LYS A 471 16.46 22.90 -21.81
N ALA A 472 17.02 22.09 -20.87
CA ALA A 472 16.28 21.44 -19.81
C ALA A 472 15.62 22.45 -18.86
N LEU A 473 16.35 23.45 -18.37
CA LEU A 473 15.82 24.52 -17.52
C LEU A 473 14.68 25.29 -18.19
N LYS A 474 14.86 25.67 -19.47
CA LYS A 474 13.82 26.32 -20.28
C LYS A 474 12.59 25.43 -20.45
N GLY A 475 12.81 24.13 -20.68
CA GLY A 475 11.73 23.12 -20.79
C GLY A 475 10.94 22.98 -19.51
N MET A 476 11.61 22.87 -18.37
CA MET A 476 10.98 22.79 -17.04
C MET A 476 10.09 24.01 -16.77
N LEU A 477 10.61 25.22 -17.06
CA LEU A 477 9.88 26.47 -16.87
C LEU A 477 8.68 26.61 -17.82
N LYS A 478 8.90 26.33 -19.11
CA LYS A 478 7.84 26.44 -20.15
C LYS A 478 6.68 25.48 -19.88
N ASN A 479 6.99 24.25 -19.52
CA ASN A 479 5.98 23.19 -19.31
C ASN A 479 5.48 23.12 -17.88
N ARG A 480 5.92 24.01 -16.99
CA ARG A 480 5.58 24.04 -15.55
C ARG A 480 5.69 22.66 -14.91
N VAL A 481 6.80 21.97 -15.15
CA VAL A 481 7.03 20.64 -14.62
C VAL A 481 6.93 20.65 -13.09
N PRO A 482 6.18 19.75 -12.44
CA PRO A 482 6.05 19.74 -10.98
C PRO A 482 7.42 19.81 -10.28
N GLY A 483 7.59 20.78 -9.35
CA GLY A 483 8.83 21.01 -8.60
C GLY A 483 9.90 21.84 -9.35
N PHE A 484 9.57 22.47 -10.47
CA PHE A 484 10.52 23.30 -11.21
C PHE A 484 11.05 24.49 -10.40
N GLU A 485 10.24 25.07 -9.51
CA GLU A 485 10.65 26.19 -8.64
C GLU A 485 11.82 25.81 -7.72
N THR A 486 11.91 24.56 -7.32
CA THR A 486 13.02 24.04 -6.51
C THR A 486 14.17 23.55 -7.38
N ALA A 487 13.86 22.88 -8.48
CA ALA A 487 14.87 22.23 -9.33
C ALA A 487 15.74 23.25 -10.07
N ILE A 488 15.15 24.29 -10.65
CA ILE A 488 15.90 25.28 -11.46
C ILE A 488 16.98 26.00 -10.61
N PRO A 489 16.68 26.60 -9.44
CA PRO A 489 17.71 27.23 -8.61
C PRO A 489 18.83 26.26 -8.18
N ILE A 490 18.47 25.03 -7.78
CA ILE A 490 19.47 24.04 -7.34
C ILE A 490 20.38 23.63 -8.49
N ARG A 491 19.85 23.42 -9.71
CA ARG A 491 20.65 23.10 -10.89
C ARG A 491 21.58 24.25 -11.29
N ILE A 492 21.13 25.50 -11.17
CA ILE A 492 21.98 26.68 -11.40
C ILE A 492 23.11 26.70 -10.36
N ILE A 493 22.81 26.53 -9.09
CA ILE A 493 23.83 26.46 -8.01
C ILE A 493 24.80 25.30 -8.27
N TYR A 494 24.29 24.15 -8.71
CA TYR A 494 25.15 23.00 -9.08
C TYR A 494 26.13 23.38 -10.19
N MET A 495 25.69 24.05 -11.26
CA MET A 495 26.59 24.49 -12.35
C MET A 495 27.68 25.44 -11.85
N ILE A 496 27.34 26.40 -10.98
CA ILE A 496 28.29 27.34 -10.38
C ILE A 496 29.32 26.62 -9.51
N LEU A 497 28.86 25.67 -8.71
CA LEU A 497 29.72 24.94 -7.77
C LEU A 497 30.48 23.77 -8.39
N TYR A 498 30.08 23.32 -9.57
CA TYR A 498 30.67 22.14 -10.24
C TYR A 498 32.20 22.19 -10.36
N PRO A 499 32.87 23.31 -10.78
CA PRO A 499 34.32 23.37 -10.85
C PRO A 499 35.03 23.09 -9.51
N PHE A 500 34.39 23.47 -8.41
CA PHE A 500 34.97 23.37 -7.07
C PHE A 500 34.71 22.02 -6.40
N TYR A 501 33.62 21.33 -6.78
CA TYR A 501 33.16 20.12 -6.11
C TYR A 501 33.33 18.84 -6.96
N LYS A 502 33.54 18.91 -8.28
CA LYS A 502 33.61 17.74 -9.18
C LYS A 502 34.65 16.69 -8.78
N ASN A 503 35.72 17.10 -8.06
CA ASN A 503 36.78 16.23 -7.57
C ASN A 503 36.76 16.02 -6.05
N LYS A 504 35.70 16.46 -5.35
CA LYS A 504 35.56 16.25 -3.91
C LYS A 504 34.86 14.92 -3.67
N ARG A 505 35.41 14.15 -2.75
CA ARG A 505 34.80 12.91 -2.31
C ARG A 505 33.92 13.20 -1.09
N ILE A 506 32.61 13.06 -1.24
CA ILE A 506 31.63 13.35 -0.18
C ILE A 506 30.86 12.08 0.09
N TRP A 507 30.90 11.61 1.35
CA TRP A 507 30.16 10.45 1.82
C TRP A 507 29.08 10.88 2.78
N PHE A 508 27.84 10.47 2.52
CA PHE A 508 26.70 10.63 3.41
C PHE A 508 26.48 9.33 4.18
N TYR A 509 26.27 9.44 5.46
CA TYR A 509 25.86 8.36 6.35
C TYR A 509 24.48 8.69 6.88
N MET A 510 23.61 7.71 6.98
CA MET A 510 22.29 7.89 7.57
C MET A 510 21.69 6.55 8.00
N ASP A 511 20.84 6.62 8.99
CA ASP A 511 19.89 5.57 9.30
C ASP A 511 18.50 6.02 8.82
N PHE A 512 17.48 5.98 9.66
CA PHE A 512 16.21 6.61 9.34
C PHE A 512 16.33 8.14 9.50
N PRO A 513 15.61 8.97 8.71
CA PRO A 513 15.78 10.43 8.78
C PRO A 513 15.60 11.06 10.16
N THR A 514 14.90 10.39 11.07
CA THR A 514 14.58 10.90 12.42
C THR A 514 15.31 10.19 13.57
N ILE A 515 16.08 9.14 13.29
CA ILE A 515 16.71 8.28 14.31
C ILE A 515 18.14 7.96 13.88
N ALA A 516 19.09 7.96 14.83
CA ALA A 516 20.46 7.55 14.66
C ALA A 516 20.81 6.49 15.71
N ASP A 517 20.51 5.22 15.40
CA ASP A 517 20.72 4.07 16.31
C ASP A 517 20.95 2.75 15.57
N ASP A 518 21.39 2.80 14.31
CA ASP A 518 21.54 1.62 13.49
C ASP A 518 22.93 1.55 12.83
N ASN A 519 23.14 0.63 11.91
CA ASN A 519 24.40 0.34 11.25
C ASN A 519 25.09 1.58 10.67
N GLY A 520 24.31 2.52 10.09
CA GLY A 520 24.84 3.77 9.53
C GLY A 520 25.50 4.66 10.59
N MET A 521 24.87 4.81 11.74
CA MET A 521 25.42 5.59 12.87
C MET A 521 26.70 4.93 13.42
N HIS A 522 26.68 3.61 13.63
CA HIS A 522 27.84 2.91 14.16
C HIS A 522 29.03 2.96 13.20
N LEU A 523 28.78 2.77 11.91
CA LEU A 523 29.81 2.89 10.89
C LEU A 523 30.31 4.33 10.75
N PHE A 524 29.45 5.34 10.89
CA PHE A 524 29.86 6.75 10.89
C PHE A 524 30.80 7.07 12.06
N LYS A 525 30.46 6.62 13.27
CA LYS A 525 31.31 6.79 14.46
C LYS A 525 32.72 6.21 14.25
N TYR A 526 32.80 5.01 13.68
CA TYR A 526 34.05 4.39 13.32
C TYR A 526 34.76 5.17 12.20
N SER A 527 34.06 5.46 11.13
CA SER A 527 34.62 6.10 9.93
C SER A 527 35.21 7.47 10.20
N ILE A 528 34.57 8.29 11.08
CA ILE A 528 35.07 9.64 11.40
C ILE A 528 36.42 9.65 12.12
N GLN A 529 36.76 8.55 12.80
CA GLN A 529 38.05 8.35 13.47
C GLN A 529 39.17 7.92 12.51
N GLN A 530 38.79 7.46 11.29
CA GLN A 530 39.75 7.04 10.29
C GLN A 530 40.27 8.23 9.49
N ASN A 531 41.57 8.27 9.30
CA ASN A 531 42.24 9.34 8.55
C ASN A 531 42.15 9.11 7.03
N ASP A 532 40.95 9.16 6.47
CA ASP A 532 40.72 9.01 5.02
C ASP A 532 40.96 10.35 4.30
N LYS A 533 42.19 10.57 3.84
CA LYS A 533 42.59 11.81 3.19
C LYS A 533 41.69 12.13 1.99
N GLY A 534 41.12 13.34 1.99
CA GLY A 534 40.28 13.87 0.89
C GLY A 534 38.80 13.48 0.94
N ILE A 535 38.36 12.60 1.84
CA ILE A 535 36.95 12.22 1.97
C ILE A 535 36.26 13.08 3.04
N LYS A 536 35.21 13.81 2.64
CA LYS A 536 34.35 14.56 3.58
C LYS A 536 33.16 13.69 3.96
N LYS A 537 33.00 13.43 5.23
CA LYS A 537 31.98 12.55 5.80
C LYS A 537 30.95 13.39 6.55
N TYR A 538 29.67 13.12 6.30
CA TYR A 538 28.55 13.81 6.96
C TYR A 538 27.49 12.81 7.37
N PHE A 539 26.90 12.99 8.55
CA PHE A 539 25.71 12.27 8.95
C PHE A 539 24.46 13.10 8.60
N ILE A 540 23.45 12.47 8.01
CA ILE A 540 22.22 13.11 7.57
C ILE A 540 21.10 12.75 8.55
N ILE A 541 20.49 13.75 9.20
CA ILE A 541 19.40 13.53 10.16
C ILE A 541 18.58 14.82 10.30
N ASP A 542 17.30 14.73 10.64
CA ASP A 542 16.42 15.89 10.83
C ASP A 542 16.82 16.67 12.09
N LYS A 543 17.01 17.98 11.92
CA LYS A 543 17.39 18.92 12.99
C LYS A 543 16.38 19.01 14.14
N ASN A 544 15.13 18.58 13.93
CA ASN A 544 14.06 18.63 14.92
C ASN A 544 14.05 17.39 15.84
N THR A 545 15.01 16.48 15.72
CA THR A 545 15.09 15.25 16.50
C THR A 545 16.12 15.36 17.63
N SER A 546 15.90 14.61 18.70
CA SER A 546 16.85 14.55 19.84
C SER A 546 18.24 14.03 19.42
N ASP A 547 18.28 13.14 18.43
CA ASP A 547 19.50 12.51 17.95
C ASP A 547 20.37 13.47 17.12
N TYR A 548 19.80 14.57 16.59
CA TYR A 548 20.58 15.58 15.87
C TYR A 548 21.70 16.16 16.73
N GLU A 549 21.40 16.58 17.95
CA GLU A 549 22.41 17.15 18.86
C GLU A 549 23.39 16.09 19.39
N LYS A 550 22.96 14.84 19.55
CA LYS A 550 23.85 13.71 19.85
C LYS A 550 24.85 13.49 18.72
N MET A 551 24.39 13.46 17.47
CA MET A 551 25.25 13.24 16.30
C MET A 551 26.23 14.39 16.03
N LYS A 552 25.87 15.64 16.34
CA LYS A 552 26.80 16.80 16.27
C LYS A 552 28.02 16.65 17.18
N LYS A 553 27.86 15.94 18.29
CA LYS A 553 29.00 15.65 19.20
C LYS A 553 29.92 14.57 18.63
N VAL A 554 29.43 13.74 17.72
CA VAL A 554 30.20 12.67 17.05
C VAL A 554 31.00 13.22 15.88
N GLY A 555 30.38 14.05 15.04
CA GLY A 555 31.00 14.54 13.82
C GLY A 555 30.14 15.53 13.03
N PRO A 556 30.55 15.87 11.80
CA PRO A 556 29.80 16.79 10.94
C PRO A 556 28.41 16.26 10.57
N VAL A 557 27.37 17.05 10.84
CA VAL A 557 25.96 16.72 10.54
C VAL A 557 25.37 17.69 9.51
N ILE A 558 24.48 17.19 8.69
CA ILE A 558 23.65 17.98 7.78
C ILE A 558 22.18 17.67 8.07
N SER A 559 21.38 18.73 8.26
CA SER A 559 19.95 18.55 8.46
C SER A 559 19.28 17.98 7.21
N TYR A 560 18.51 16.91 7.41
CA TYR A 560 17.72 16.28 6.39
C TYR A 560 16.82 17.29 5.65
N HIS A 561 16.67 17.17 4.33
CA HIS A 561 15.94 18.07 3.43
C HIS A 561 16.41 19.55 3.41
N SER A 562 17.49 19.92 4.14
CA SER A 562 18.04 21.28 4.06
C SER A 562 18.61 21.59 2.66
N MET A 563 18.78 22.88 2.35
CA MET A 563 19.44 23.30 1.09
C MET A 563 20.86 22.72 0.98
N LYS A 564 21.59 22.64 2.10
CA LYS A 564 22.92 22.01 2.13
C LYS A 564 22.85 20.53 1.77
N HIS A 565 21.85 19.79 2.30
CA HIS A 565 21.62 18.39 1.93
C HIS A 565 21.34 18.24 0.44
N ARG A 566 20.44 19.07 -0.13
CA ARG A 566 20.07 19.04 -1.54
C ARG A 566 21.25 19.34 -2.45
N ILE A 567 22.01 20.39 -2.15
CA ILE A 567 23.16 20.80 -2.98
C ILE A 567 24.31 19.80 -2.89
N LEU A 568 24.72 19.40 -1.68
CA LEU A 568 25.84 18.47 -1.52
C LEU A 568 25.45 17.04 -1.94
N GLY A 569 24.17 16.66 -1.88
CA GLY A 569 23.65 15.38 -2.37
C GLY A 569 23.87 15.19 -3.86
N MET A 570 23.87 16.28 -4.65
CA MET A 570 24.20 16.21 -6.08
C MET A 570 25.70 15.98 -6.35
N PHE A 571 26.56 16.16 -5.35
CA PHE A 571 28.00 15.89 -5.42
C PHE A 571 28.41 14.69 -4.56
N ALA A 572 27.46 14.03 -3.88
CA ALA A 572 27.76 12.89 -3.06
C ALA A 572 28.31 11.74 -3.89
N GLU A 573 29.44 11.20 -3.46
CA GLU A 573 30.04 10.00 -4.05
C GLU A 573 29.33 8.73 -3.56
N LYS A 574 29.02 8.70 -2.26
CA LYS A 574 28.37 7.54 -1.62
C LYS A 574 27.27 7.98 -0.66
N ILE A 575 26.16 7.24 -0.67
CA ILE A 575 25.11 7.29 0.35
C ILE A 575 25.12 5.95 1.07
N ILE A 576 25.54 5.98 2.33
CA ILE A 576 25.75 4.82 3.20
C ILE A 576 24.59 4.81 4.19
N THR A 577 23.70 3.84 4.08
CA THR A 577 22.41 3.89 4.77
C THR A 577 21.98 2.54 5.33
N SER A 578 21.25 2.56 6.45
CA SER A 578 20.55 1.40 7.00
C SER A 578 19.17 1.19 6.40
N HIS A 579 18.65 2.17 5.61
CA HIS A 579 17.34 2.11 4.93
C HIS A 579 17.48 2.56 3.47
N PRO A 580 17.32 1.66 2.48
CA PRO A 580 17.63 1.95 1.08
C PRO A 580 16.47 2.58 0.32
N ASP A 581 15.41 3.02 1.00
CA ASP A 581 14.26 3.60 0.33
C ASP A 581 14.59 4.96 -0.28
N ASN A 582 14.34 5.07 -1.57
CA ASN A 582 14.69 6.24 -2.37
C ASN A 582 14.08 7.54 -1.84
N ASN A 583 12.88 7.49 -1.22
CA ASN A 583 12.24 8.64 -0.59
C ASN A 583 12.98 9.14 0.67
N TYR A 584 13.81 8.31 1.30
CA TYR A 584 14.64 8.69 2.44
C TYR A 584 16.02 9.15 2.00
N ILE A 585 16.66 8.44 1.08
CA ILE A 585 18.04 8.73 0.69
C ILE A 585 18.18 9.95 -0.23
N TYR A 586 17.15 10.27 -1.04
CA TYR A 586 17.18 11.43 -1.92
C TYR A 586 16.35 12.59 -1.38
N ALA A 587 17.01 13.71 -1.09
CA ALA A 587 16.38 14.93 -0.55
C ALA A 587 15.27 15.56 -1.45
N PHE A 588 15.09 15.06 -2.66
CA PHE A 588 14.17 15.58 -3.69
C PHE A 588 13.41 14.45 -4.42
N TRP A 589 13.19 13.31 -3.76
CA TRP A 589 12.59 12.13 -4.40
C TRP A 589 11.26 12.40 -5.14
N GLY A 590 10.37 13.20 -4.57
CA GLY A 590 9.11 13.58 -5.23
C GLY A 590 9.28 14.21 -6.60
N HIS A 591 10.45 14.83 -6.86
CA HIS A 591 10.81 15.51 -8.11
C HIS A 591 12.11 14.95 -8.71
N TYR A 592 12.45 13.70 -8.41
CA TYR A 592 13.68 13.04 -8.87
C TYR A 592 13.97 13.22 -10.37
N PRO A 593 12.99 13.07 -11.30
CA PRO A 593 13.24 13.25 -12.73
C PRO A 593 13.82 14.62 -13.11
N ASN A 594 13.59 15.65 -12.29
CA ASN A 594 14.14 16.99 -12.51
C ASN A 594 15.63 17.07 -12.18
N PHE A 595 16.18 16.11 -11.43
CA PHE A 595 17.58 16.05 -11.02
C PHE A 595 18.36 14.90 -11.69
N ALA A 596 17.66 13.98 -12.35
CA ALA A 596 18.30 12.93 -13.14
C ALA A 596 19.34 13.51 -14.11
N GLY A 597 20.34 12.69 -14.41
CA GLY A 597 21.47 13.08 -15.25
C GLY A 597 22.62 13.80 -14.51
N LEU A 598 22.43 14.21 -13.26
CA LEU A 598 23.45 14.83 -12.42
C LEU A 598 23.83 14.01 -11.19
N LEU A 599 22.99 13.06 -10.80
CA LEU A 599 23.19 12.23 -9.60
C LEU A 599 24.21 11.13 -9.90
N LYS A 600 25.18 10.95 -8.98
CA LYS A 600 26.32 10.04 -9.17
C LYS A 600 26.63 9.18 -7.94
N SER A 601 25.79 9.25 -6.93
CA SER A 601 26.05 8.54 -5.68
C SER A 601 25.88 7.03 -5.82
N SER A 602 26.87 6.27 -5.34
CA SER A 602 26.73 4.85 -5.07
C SER A 602 25.86 4.66 -3.82
N THR A 603 24.92 3.74 -3.86
CA THR A 603 24.05 3.41 -2.72
C THR A 603 24.58 2.17 -2.00
N ILE A 604 24.98 2.38 -0.75
CA ILE A 604 25.53 1.36 0.15
C ILE A 604 24.48 1.01 1.19
N PHE A 605 23.89 -0.16 1.09
CA PHE A 605 22.86 -0.62 2.02
C PHE A 605 23.46 -1.52 3.10
N LEU A 606 23.43 -1.03 4.34
CA LEU A 606 24.00 -1.70 5.52
C LEU A 606 22.99 -2.62 6.22
N GLN A 607 21.76 -2.69 5.75
CA GLN A 607 20.62 -3.30 6.40
C GLN A 607 20.25 -2.68 7.77
N HIS A 608 19.00 -2.85 8.19
CA HIS A 608 18.50 -2.46 9.52
C HIS A 608 18.14 -3.68 10.39
N GLY A 609 18.13 -4.87 9.81
CA GLY A 609 17.88 -6.15 10.48
C GLY A 609 18.26 -7.28 9.54
N ILE A 610 18.39 -8.48 10.08
CA ILE A 610 18.64 -9.68 9.28
C ILE A 610 17.41 -10.00 8.44
N THR A 611 17.63 -10.22 7.16
CA THR A 611 16.57 -10.60 6.22
C THR A 611 16.26 -12.08 6.37
N LEU A 612 15.11 -12.42 6.96
CA LEU A 612 14.69 -13.82 7.21
C LEU A 612 13.84 -14.38 6.08
N ASN A 613 12.95 -13.54 5.53
CA ASN A 613 11.95 -13.94 4.56
C ASN A 613 12.28 -13.40 3.17
N ASN A 614 11.62 -13.95 2.16
CA ASN A 614 11.66 -13.38 0.82
C ASN A 614 11.07 -11.96 0.80
N ILE A 615 11.91 -10.96 0.56
CA ILE A 615 11.52 -9.56 0.39
C ILE A 615 11.93 -9.02 -0.99
N SER A 616 12.13 -9.90 -1.97
CA SER A 616 12.53 -9.53 -3.34
C SER A 616 11.52 -8.60 -4.04
N SER A 617 10.25 -8.62 -3.61
CA SER A 617 9.24 -7.67 -4.09
C SER A 617 9.55 -6.20 -3.74
N TRP A 618 10.34 -5.98 -2.68
CA TRP A 618 10.76 -4.64 -2.23
C TRP A 618 12.27 -4.41 -2.41
N LEU A 619 13.11 -5.42 -2.11
CA LEU A 619 14.57 -5.33 -2.19
C LEU A 619 15.06 -6.05 -3.44
N ASN A 620 15.01 -5.40 -4.58
CA ASN A 620 15.50 -5.94 -5.85
C ASN A 620 16.31 -4.90 -6.62
N LYS A 621 17.14 -5.37 -7.55
CA LYS A 621 18.04 -4.55 -8.37
C LYS A 621 17.30 -3.46 -9.15
N PHE A 622 16.09 -3.76 -9.63
CA PHE A 622 15.32 -2.84 -10.49
C PHE A 622 14.81 -1.59 -9.73
N ASP A 623 14.45 -1.76 -8.46
CA ASP A 623 13.86 -0.70 -7.64
C ASP A 623 14.88 0.01 -6.78
N LYS A 624 15.94 -0.66 -6.35
CA LYS A 624 16.91 -0.11 -5.40
C LYS A 624 18.28 0.21 -6.03
N ASN A 625 18.69 -0.49 -7.08
CA ASN A 625 19.97 -0.29 -7.76
C ASN A 625 21.16 -0.06 -6.81
N LEU A 626 21.39 -1.02 -5.90
CA LEU A 626 22.43 -0.94 -4.90
C LEU A 626 23.82 -1.26 -5.49
N ASP A 627 24.86 -0.60 -4.98
CA ASP A 627 26.27 -0.94 -5.24
C ASP A 627 26.87 -1.82 -4.16
N PHE A 628 26.15 -2.00 -3.06
CA PHE A 628 26.60 -2.81 -1.93
C PHE A 628 25.38 -3.19 -1.07
N LEU A 629 25.26 -4.46 -0.76
CA LEU A 629 24.25 -5.03 0.13
C LEU A 629 24.95 -5.87 1.19
N LEU A 630 24.87 -5.45 2.45
CA LEU A 630 25.53 -6.09 3.58
C LEU A 630 24.70 -7.27 4.10
N THR A 631 25.38 -8.36 4.48
CA THR A 631 24.81 -9.50 5.20
C THR A 631 25.66 -9.88 6.40
N ALA A 632 25.02 -10.49 7.42
CA ALA A 632 25.67 -10.86 8.67
C ALA A 632 25.97 -12.36 8.78
N SER A 633 25.28 -13.21 8.01
CA SER A 633 25.47 -14.65 8.03
C SER A 633 25.54 -15.25 6.63
N LYS A 634 26.18 -16.43 6.53
CA LYS A 634 26.24 -17.16 5.26
C LYS A 634 24.85 -17.57 4.76
N LYS A 635 23.95 -17.94 5.66
CA LYS A 635 22.58 -18.35 5.30
C LYS A 635 21.76 -17.18 4.74
N GLU A 636 21.89 -16.00 5.34
CA GLU A 636 21.30 -14.77 4.80
C GLU A 636 21.87 -14.44 3.42
N TYR A 637 23.20 -14.51 3.26
CA TYR A 637 23.89 -14.31 1.99
C TYR A 637 23.35 -15.25 0.91
N ASP A 638 23.27 -16.55 1.19
CA ASP A 638 22.79 -17.55 0.24
C ASP A 638 21.30 -17.37 -0.12
N SER A 639 20.48 -16.90 0.82
CA SER A 639 19.06 -16.66 0.59
C SER A 639 18.79 -15.58 -0.46
N LEU A 640 19.68 -14.61 -0.60
CA LEU A 640 19.55 -13.54 -1.58
C LEU A 640 19.75 -14.01 -3.03
N PHE A 641 20.27 -15.21 -3.26
CA PHE A 641 20.36 -15.84 -4.58
C PHE A 641 19.22 -16.83 -4.86
N LYS A 642 18.43 -17.17 -3.85
CA LYS A 642 17.34 -18.14 -3.98
C LYS A 642 16.10 -17.55 -4.66
N TYR A 643 15.90 -16.23 -4.56
CA TYR A 643 14.72 -15.49 -5.03
C TYR A 643 15.13 -14.43 -6.07
N TYR A 644 14.14 -13.73 -6.62
CA TYR A 644 14.31 -12.73 -7.68
C TYR A 644 14.83 -11.36 -7.18
N TYR A 645 15.87 -11.34 -6.34
CA TYR A 645 16.55 -10.10 -5.95
C TYR A 645 17.35 -9.51 -7.12
N ASN A 646 17.88 -10.36 -7.99
CA ASN A 646 18.62 -10.03 -9.21
C ASN A 646 19.89 -9.18 -9.00
N TYR A 647 20.49 -9.20 -7.79
CA TYR A 647 21.80 -8.58 -7.56
C TYR A 647 22.92 -9.51 -8.00
N ASP A 648 23.95 -8.93 -8.59
CA ASP A 648 25.19 -9.63 -8.92
C ASP A 648 25.94 -10.00 -7.61
N GLU A 649 26.71 -11.08 -7.63
CA GLU A 649 27.42 -11.59 -6.44
C GLU A 649 28.38 -10.54 -5.84
N GLU A 650 28.97 -9.70 -6.69
CA GLU A 650 29.87 -8.64 -6.26
C GLU A 650 29.19 -7.55 -5.42
N ILE A 651 27.89 -7.43 -5.49
CA ILE A 651 27.11 -6.43 -4.74
C ILE A 651 26.82 -6.91 -3.33
N ILE A 652 26.60 -8.21 -3.15
CA ILE A 652 26.26 -8.80 -1.85
C ILE A 652 27.54 -9.08 -1.07
N LYS A 653 27.63 -8.60 0.17
CA LYS A 653 28.85 -8.68 0.99
C LYS A 653 28.56 -9.29 2.35
N LEU A 654 29.18 -10.42 2.62
CA LEU A 654 29.16 -11.10 3.91
C LEU A 654 30.29 -10.54 4.82
N LEU A 655 29.99 -9.51 5.63
CA LEU A 655 30.99 -8.81 6.43
C LEU A 655 30.57 -8.56 7.90
N GLY A 656 29.30 -8.88 8.25
CA GLY A 656 28.75 -8.62 9.58
C GLY A 656 28.24 -7.18 9.75
N PHE A 657 27.35 -6.96 10.71
CA PHE A 657 26.72 -5.67 10.92
C PHE A 657 27.57 -4.74 11.80
N PRO A 658 27.79 -3.47 11.38
CA PRO A 658 28.55 -2.48 12.16
C PRO A 658 28.09 -2.28 13.61
N ARG A 659 26.79 -2.35 13.85
CA ARG A 659 26.22 -2.16 15.20
C ARG A 659 26.57 -3.30 16.16
N PHE A 660 26.94 -4.48 15.67
CA PHE A 660 27.34 -5.60 16.52
C PHE A 660 28.64 -5.36 17.26
N ASP A 661 29.55 -4.50 16.74
CA ASP A 661 30.81 -4.17 17.40
C ASP A 661 30.59 -3.47 18.76
N ASN A 662 29.47 -2.77 18.94
CA ASN A 662 29.17 -2.02 20.14
C ASN A 662 28.16 -2.71 21.07
N LEU A 663 27.72 -3.92 20.74
CA LEU A 663 26.87 -4.70 21.63
C LEU A 663 27.69 -5.17 22.84
N VAL A 664 27.22 -4.86 24.04
CA VAL A 664 27.80 -5.23 25.33
C VAL A 664 26.70 -5.74 26.27
N ASP A 665 27.10 -6.47 27.31
CA ASP A 665 26.19 -7.02 28.31
C ASP A 665 26.44 -6.36 29.65
N ASP A 666 25.47 -5.64 30.21
CA ASP A 666 25.55 -4.96 31.51
C ASP A 666 25.17 -5.92 32.66
N LYS A 667 24.78 -7.16 32.35
CA LYS A 667 24.43 -8.23 33.32
C LYS A 667 23.38 -7.80 34.33
N THR A 668 22.34 -7.07 33.89
CA THR A 668 21.22 -6.69 34.77
C THR A 668 20.18 -7.81 34.84
N LYS A 669 19.23 -7.72 35.74
CA LYS A 669 18.11 -8.65 35.84
C LYS A 669 16.85 -8.06 35.18
N THR A 670 16.83 -8.07 33.85
CA THR A 670 15.75 -7.48 33.07
C THR A 670 15.27 -8.44 31.99
N ILE A 671 13.97 -8.69 31.93
CA ILE A 671 13.28 -9.42 30.87
C ILE A 671 12.71 -8.39 29.88
N LEU A 672 13.06 -8.55 28.63
CA LEU A 672 12.53 -7.72 27.54
C LEU A 672 11.41 -8.47 26.82
N LEU A 673 10.24 -7.83 26.67
CA LEU A 673 9.14 -8.32 25.84
C LEU A 673 9.00 -7.40 24.62
N MET A 674 9.37 -7.88 23.43
CA MET A 674 9.52 -7.08 22.22
C MET A 674 8.88 -7.77 21.00
N PRO A 675 7.55 -7.70 20.84
CA PRO A 675 6.85 -8.34 19.71
C PRO A 675 7.00 -7.57 18.40
N SER A 676 6.90 -8.30 17.28
CA SER A 676 6.77 -7.71 15.95
C SER A 676 5.35 -7.21 15.68
N TRP A 677 5.21 -6.27 14.75
CA TRP A 677 3.91 -5.77 14.31
C TRP A 677 3.26 -6.68 13.26
N ARG A 678 1.93 -6.69 13.25
CA ARG A 678 1.13 -7.43 12.25
C ARG A 678 0.67 -6.49 11.15
N ARG A 679 1.08 -6.73 9.90
CA ARG A 679 0.77 -5.86 8.74
C ARG A 679 -0.72 -5.67 8.51
N TYR A 680 -1.55 -6.67 8.80
CA TYR A 680 -3.01 -6.58 8.65
C TYR A 680 -3.67 -5.58 9.61
N LEU A 681 -2.94 -5.12 10.63
CA LEU A 681 -3.40 -4.08 11.55
C LEU A 681 -2.98 -2.66 11.12
N ASN A 682 -2.29 -2.50 10.00
CA ASN A 682 -1.94 -1.18 9.50
C ASN A 682 -3.19 -0.38 9.15
N HIS A 683 -3.25 0.87 9.65
CA HIS A 683 -4.38 1.80 9.42
C HIS A 683 -5.73 1.36 10.01
N GLU A 684 -5.76 0.33 10.84
CA GLU A 684 -6.97 -0.08 11.54
C GLU A 684 -7.32 0.89 12.69
N ASN A 685 -8.59 0.91 13.05
CA ASN A 685 -9.07 1.74 14.16
C ASN A 685 -8.83 1.06 15.54
N LYS A 686 -8.98 1.81 16.62
CA LYS A 686 -8.78 1.32 17.99
C LYS A 686 -9.64 0.10 18.33
N TYR A 687 -10.87 0.04 17.83
CA TYR A 687 -11.78 -1.10 18.07
C TYR A 687 -11.27 -2.38 17.42
N THR A 688 -10.85 -2.33 16.15
CA THR A 688 -10.28 -3.48 15.46
C THR A 688 -9.00 -3.95 16.14
N ILE A 689 -8.14 -3.03 16.55
CA ILE A 689 -6.88 -3.36 17.22
C ILE A 689 -7.14 -4.00 18.58
N SER A 690 -8.01 -3.44 19.43
CA SER A 690 -8.33 -4.00 20.75
C SER A 690 -8.98 -5.38 20.69
N ASN A 691 -9.64 -5.71 19.57
CA ASN A 691 -10.23 -7.02 19.34
C ASN A 691 -9.32 -8.02 18.61
N SER A 692 -8.16 -7.59 18.15
CA SER A 692 -7.20 -8.47 17.47
C SER A 692 -6.59 -9.50 18.41
N SER A 693 -6.19 -10.66 17.85
CA SER A 693 -5.42 -11.67 18.58
C SER A 693 -4.11 -11.09 19.10
N TYR A 694 -3.43 -10.26 18.30
CA TYR A 694 -2.21 -9.55 18.69
C TYR A 694 -2.38 -8.77 20.00
N PHE A 695 -3.37 -7.88 20.05
CA PHE A 695 -3.60 -7.04 21.23
C PHE A 695 -3.98 -7.90 22.44
N LYS A 696 -4.97 -8.79 22.30
CA LYS A 696 -5.46 -9.64 23.39
C LYS A 696 -4.36 -10.49 24.00
N THR A 697 -3.50 -11.08 23.17
CA THR A 697 -2.39 -11.92 23.62
C THR A 697 -1.35 -11.12 24.40
N TYR A 698 -0.89 -9.99 23.87
CA TYR A 698 0.13 -9.22 24.59
C TYR A 698 -0.43 -8.47 25.80
N ASN A 699 -1.69 -8.03 25.77
CA ASN A 699 -2.35 -7.48 26.94
C ASN A 699 -2.53 -8.53 28.04
N SER A 700 -2.89 -9.76 27.69
CA SER A 700 -2.93 -10.90 28.63
C SER A 700 -1.54 -11.16 29.21
N LEU A 701 -0.52 -11.23 28.37
CA LEU A 701 0.83 -11.59 28.80
C LEU A 701 1.46 -10.57 29.75
N ILE A 702 1.29 -9.27 29.52
CA ILE A 702 1.82 -8.22 30.43
C ILE A 702 1.06 -8.17 31.77
N ASN A 703 -0.12 -8.75 31.85
CA ASN A 703 -0.95 -8.85 33.05
C ASN A 703 -0.98 -10.27 33.64
N ASN A 704 -0.13 -11.18 33.14
CA ASN A 704 -0.09 -12.56 33.60
C ASN A 704 0.52 -12.64 35.02
N GLU A 705 -0.30 -12.95 36.02
CA GLU A 705 0.11 -13.00 37.43
C GLU A 705 1.25 -13.99 37.66
N LYS A 706 1.23 -15.18 37.01
CA LYS A 706 2.28 -16.18 37.18
C LYS A 706 3.63 -15.66 36.65
N LEU A 707 3.64 -14.99 35.53
CA LEU A 707 4.82 -14.38 34.93
C LEU A 707 5.40 -13.33 35.89
N ILE A 708 4.57 -12.41 36.35
CA ILE A 708 4.95 -11.31 37.26
C ILE A 708 5.49 -11.86 38.60
N GLN A 709 4.78 -12.76 39.23
CA GLN A 709 5.20 -13.38 40.51
C GLN A 709 6.53 -14.12 40.40
N LYS A 710 6.73 -14.84 39.28
CA LYS A 710 8.00 -15.54 39.06
C LYS A 710 9.14 -14.55 38.79
N ALA A 711 8.93 -13.52 37.97
CA ALA A 711 9.94 -12.48 37.74
C ALA A 711 10.34 -11.80 39.07
N ALA A 712 9.37 -11.37 39.87
CA ALA A 712 9.61 -10.76 41.17
C ALA A 712 10.36 -11.70 42.14
N LYS A 713 9.99 -13.00 42.19
CA LYS A 713 10.63 -14.03 43.02
C LYS A 713 12.13 -14.13 42.76
N TYR A 714 12.57 -14.03 41.51
CA TYR A 714 13.99 -14.08 41.09
C TYR A 714 14.66 -12.71 40.96
N GLY A 715 13.91 -11.61 41.25
CA GLY A 715 14.40 -10.24 41.25
C GLY A 715 14.58 -9.66 39.85
N TYR A 716 13.79 -10.10 38.86
CA TYR A 716 13.79 -9.57 37.51
C TYR A 716 12.71 -8.52 37.31
N GLU A 717 13.04 -7.41 36.66
CA GLU A 717 12.08 -6.46 36.13
C GLU A 717 11.61 -6.88 34.72
N ILE A 718 10.40 -6.48 34.34
CA ILE A 718 9.85 -6.75 33.01
C ILE A 718 9.68 -5.42 32.28
N ILE A 719 10.22 -5.33 31.06
CA ILE A 719 10.06 -4.17 30.18
C ILE A 719 9.33 -4.63 28.93
N PHE A 720 8.15 -4.08 28.69
CA PHE A 720 7.39 -4.28 27.47
C PHE A 720 7.69 -3.13 26.49
N ARG A 721 8.34 -3.44 25.37
CA ARG A 721 8.65 -2.52 24.28
C ARG A 721 7.87 -2.95 23.03
N PRO A 722 6.63 -2.44 22.83
CA PRO A 722 5.88 -2.75 21.62
C PRO A 722 6.53 -2.13 20.38
N HIS A 723 6.16 -2.65 19.21
CA HIS A 723 6.62 -2.10 17.93
C HIS A 723 6.15 -0.64 17.77
N PRO A 724 6.93 0.27 17.14
CA PRO A 724 6.56 1.69 16.99
C PRO A 724 5.19 1.97 16.39
N HIS A 725 4.67 1.09 15.51
CA HIS A 725 3.30 1.20 14.98
C HIS A 725 2.21 1.10 16.07
N VAL A 726 2.52 0.53 17.22
CA VAL A 726 1.58 0.39 18.35
C VAL A 726 1.52 1.64 19.21
N TYR A 727 2.50 2.55 19.13
CA TYR A 727 2.56 3.73 20.02
C TYR A 727 1.33 4.62 19.97
N ALA A 728 0.64 4.69 18.83
CA ALA A 728 -0.62 5.42 18.69
C ALA A 728 -1.80 4.75 19.44
N TYR A 729 -1.62 3.53 19.92
CA TYR A 729 -2.63 2.68 20.55
C TYR A 729 -2.19 2.18 21.93
N ILE A 730 -1.15 2.76 22.49
CA ILE A 730 -0.57 2.31 23.76
C ILE A 730 -1.54 2.43 24.93
N ASP A 731 -2.45 3.39 24.85
CA ASP A 731 -3.52 3.63 25.80
C ASP A 731 -4.61 2.54 25.83
N LEU A 732 -4.56 1.57 24.91
CA LEU A 732 -5.43 0.41 24.94
C LEU A 732 -4.92 -0.69 25.88
N PHE A 733 -3.60 -0.73 26.16
CA PHE A 733 -3.03 -1.74 27.06
C PHE A 733 -3.34 -1.37 28.51
N ASP A 734 -3.72 -2.40 29.28
CA ASP A 734 -3.95 -2.24 30.70
C ASP A 734 -2.61 -1.94 31.40
N GLU A 735 -2.61 -0.90 32.23
CA GLU A 735 -1.41 -0.54 33.01
C GLU A 735 -1.16 -1.57 34.11
N ASN A 736 0.09 -1.95 34.28
CA ASN A 736 0.52 -2.84 35.34
C ASN A 736 1.79 -2.29 35.99
N GLU A 737 1.73 -2.01 37.30
CA GLU A 737 2.86 -1.42 38.05
C GLU A 737 4.14 -2.28 38.06
N ASN A 738 3.98 -3.60 37.79
CA ASN A 738 5.09 -4.56 37.77
C ASN A 738 5.71 -4.73 36.36
N VAL A 739 5.10 -4.13 35.32
CA VAL A 739 5.59 -4.21 33.95
C VAL A 739 5.78 -2.79 33.40
N LYS A 740 7.00 -2.41 33.17
CA LYS A 740 7.31 -1.11 32.59
C LYS A 740 7.00 -1.12 31.09
N ILE A 741 6.01 -0.34 30.67
CA ILE A 741 5.75 -0.12 29.23
C ILE A 741 6.73 0.97 28.75
N ASP A 742 7.63 0.59 27.84
CA ASP A 742 8.61 1.48 27.25
C ASP A 742 8.19 1.86 25.82
N PHE A 743 7.64 3.05 25.66
CA PHE A 743 7.28 3.65 24.38
C PHE A 743 8.11 4.90 24.04
N GLU A 744 9.08 5.23 24.88
CA GLU A 744 10.04 6.29 24.58
C GLU A 744 10.94 5.85 23.40
N ARG A 745 11.29 6.79 22.53
CA ARG A 745 12.20 6.54 21.40
C ARG A 745 13.65 6.39 21.90
N GLY A 746 13.88 5.40 22.77
CA GLY A 746 15.19 5.02 23.28
C GLY A 746 15.95 4.07 22.34
N SER A 747 17.25 3.95 22.54
CA SER A 747 18.11 3.05 21.78
C SER A 747 17.78 1.58 22.05
N TYR A 748 17.61 0.79 20.98
CA TYR A 748 17.49 -0.66 21.07
C TYR A 748 18.75 -1.29 21.70
N GLN A 749 19.92 -0.76 21.39
CA GLN A 749 21.17 -1.25 21.98
C GLN A 749 21.22 -1.06 23.49
N GLU A 750 20.72 0.07 24.01
CA GLU A 750 20.67 0.28 25.47
C GLU A 750 19.70 -0.69 26.17
N LEU A 751 18.62 -1.09 25.49
CA LEU A 751 17.73 -2.14 25.98
C LEU A 751 18.42 -3.50 25.94
N PHE A 752 19.10 -3.83 24.84
CA PHE A 752 19.79 -5.13 24.70
C PHE A 752 20.94 -5.27 25.71
N LYS A 753 21.64 -4.20 26.05
CA LYS A 753 22.65 -4.21 27.13
C LYS A 753 22.03 -4.62 28.48
N LYS A 754 20.87 -4.02 28.79
CA LYS A 754 20.17 -4.28 30.05
C LYS A 754 19.45 -5.63 30.08
N GLY A 755 18.88 -6.07 28.98
CA GLY A 755 18.10 -7.31 28.92
C GLY A 755 18.96 -8.52 29.27
N SER A 756 18.47 -9.41 30.14
CA SER A 756 19.04 -10.72 30.44
C SER A 756 18.39 -11.84 29.63
N LEU A 757 17.12 -11.65 29.26
CA LEU A 757 16.31 -12.56 28.45
C LEU A 757 15.38 -11.73 27.56
N LEU A 758 15.19 -12.18 26.31
CA LEU A 758 14.26 -11.58 25.37
C LEU A 758 13.10 -12.52 25.09
N ILE A 759 11.89 -12.02 25.24
CA ILE A 759 10.67 -12.65 24.73
C ILE A 759 10.26 -11.90 23.47
N THR A 760 10.15 -12.61 22.36
CA THR A 760 9.73 -12.03 21.08
C THR A 760 8.94 -13.06 20.27
N ASP A 761 8.54 -12.71 19.05
CA ASP A 761 7.87 -13.64 18.13
C ASP A 761 8.76 -13.88 16.89
N TYR A 762 8.48 -13.19 15.78
CA TYR A 762 9.21 -13.31 14.50
C TYR A 762 10.17 -12.16 14.25
N SER A 763 10.47 -11.36 15.26
CA SER A 763 11.26 -10.13 15.12
C SER A 763 12.74 -10.42 14.92
N SER A 764 13.37 -9.68 14.00
CA SER A 764 14.82 -9.72 13.79
C SER A 764 15.65 -9.20 14.98
N VAL A 765 15.03 -8.56 15.97
CA VAL A 765 15.71 -8.15 17.23
C VAL A 765 16.27 -9.34 17.99
N ALA A 766 15.71 -10.55 17.79
CA ALA A 766 16.22 -11.80 18.35
C ALA A 766 17.69 -12.06 17.98
N PHE A 767 18.11 -11.65 16.79
CA PHE A 767 19.48 -11.88 16.30
C PHE A 767 20.49 -10.97 16.97
N ASP A 768 20.17 -9.70 17.14
CA ASP A 768 21.02 -8.74 17.89
C ASP A 768 21.20 -9.19 19.34
N PHE A 769 20.13 -9.68 19.95
CA PHE A 769 20.14 -10.17 21.33
C PHE A 769 20.92 -11.49 21.45
N ALA A 770 20.69 -12.44 20.54
CA ALA A 770 21.39 -13.72 20.48
C ALA A 770 22.88 -13.57 20.18
N TYR A 771 23.29 -12.52 19.42
CA TYR A 771 24.70 -12.22 19.18
C TYR A 771 25.48 -12.00 20.49
N LEU A 772 24.81 -11.52 21.54
CA LEU A 772 25.36 -11.41 22.90
C LEU A 772 25.37 -12.74 23.67
N LYS A 773 24.95 -13.84 23.08
CA LYS A 773 24.73 -15.14 23.71
C LYS A 773 23.75 -15.08 24.89
N LYS A 774 22.74 -14.23 24.78
CA LYS A 774 21.65 -14.11 25.75
C LYS A 774 20.43 -14.89 25.25
N PRO A 775 19.67 -15.58 26.13
CA PRO A 775 18.56 -16.44 25.73
C PRO A 775 17.40 -15.66 25.13
N VAL A 776 16.78 -16.25 24.13
CA VAL A 776 15.56 -15.75 23.48
C VAL A 776 14.45 -16.78 23.72
N LEU A 777 13.25 -16.33 24.05
CA LEU A 777 12.03 -17.15 24.01
C LEU A 777 11.14 -16.64 22.88
N TYR A 778 10.77 -17.54 21.98
CA TYR A 778 9.89 -17.22 20.85
C TYR A 778 8.45 -17.55 21.23
N TYR A 779 7.57 -16.54 21.25
CA TYR A 779 6.16 -16.72 21.56
C TYR A 779 5.33 -16.73 20.28
N HIS A 780 5.10 -17.94 19.73
CA HIS A 780 4.35 -18.21 18.52
C HIS A 780 2.93 -18.65 18.86
N TYR A 781 2.04 -17.72 19.17
CA TYR A 781 0.65 -17.95 19.52
C TYR A 781 -0.28 -17.94 18.31
N GLY A 782 -1.35 -18.76 18.32
CA GLY A 782 -2.38 -18.77 17.28
C GLY A 782 -1.91 -19.22 15.90
N GLU A 783 -2.78 -19.06 14.90
CA GLU A 783 -2.51 -19.41 13.51
C GLU A 783 -1.89 -18.24 12.69
N ASP A 784 -1.76 -17.07 13.30
CA ASP A 784 -1.24 -15.84 12.63
C ASP A 784 0.21 -15.95 12.16
N TYR A 785 0.94 -17.00 12.58
CA TYR A 785 2.34 -17.20 12.20
C TYR A 785 2.52 -17.70 10.75
N HIS A 786 1.47 -18.24 10.11
CA HIS A 786 1.57 -18.80 8.77
C HIS A 786 1.89 -17.75 7.68
N PHE A 787 1.59 -16.49 7.91
CA PHE A 787 1.80 -15.42 6.93
C PHE A 787 3.26 -15.08 6.61
N ASN A 788 4.24 -15.52 7.40
CA ASN A 788 5.63 -15.10 7.24
C ASN A 788 6.64 -16.23 7.03
N LEU A 789 6.24 -17.51 7.12
CA LEU A 789 7.19 -18.62 7.18
C LEU A 789 7.37 -19.40 5.86
N GLU A 790 6.41 -19.35 4.94
CA GLU A 790 6.46 -20.18 3.73
C GLU A 790 7.67 -19.89 2.82
N GLU A 791 8.30 -18.73 2.97
CA GLU A 791 9.48 -18.31 2.20
C GLU A 791 10.67 -17.93 3.11
N SER A 792 10.68 -18.36 4.36
CA SER A 792 11.82 -18.16 5.27
C SER A 792 12.86 -19.26 5.12
N TYR A 793 14.14 -18.89 5.20
CA TYR A 793 15.22 -19.85 5.31
C TYR A 793 15.52 -20.22 6.77
N PHE A 794 14.95 -19.49 7.74
CA PHE A 794 15.22 -19.65 9.16
C PHE A 794 14.16 -20.54 9.80
N ASP A 795 14.61 -21.70 10.30
CA ASP A 795 13.78 -22.64 11.02
C ASP A 795 13.98 -22.42 12.53
N TYR A 796 12.94 -22.00 13.22
CA TYR A 796 12.99 -21.66 14.64
C TYR A 796 13.25 -22.89 15.52
N ASP A 797 12.82 -24.08 15.13
CA ASP A 797 12.99 -25.31 15.92
C ASP A 797 14.44 -25.84 15.88
N THR A 798 15.09 -25.72 14.74
CA THR A 798 16.44 -26.26 14.51
C THR A 798 17.55 -25.22 14.58
N MET A 799 17.24 -23.97 14.22
CA MET A 799 18.20 -22.86 14.16
C MET A 799 17.96 -21.80 15.23
N GLY A 800 16.85 -21.87 15.97
CA GLY A 800 16.44 -20.88 16.95
C GLY A 800 17.44 -20.71 18.10
N PHE A 801 17.48 -19.51 18.63
CA PHE A 801 18.37 -19.09 19.74
C PHE A 801 17.75 -19.29 21.12
N GLY A 802 16.67 -20.05 21.20
CA GLY A 802 15.91 -20.39 22.37
C GLY A 802 14.67 -21.19 22.03
N GLU A 803 13.83 -21.44 22.99
CA GLU A 803 12.63 -22.28 22.84
C GLU A 803 11.50 -21.53 22.16
N VAL A 804 10.69 -22.27 21.38
CA VAL A 804 9.44 -21.81 20.78
C VAL A 804 8.29 -22.22 21.70
N CYS A 805 7.55 -21.24 22.21
CA CYS A 805 6.39 -21.40 23.08
C CYS A 805 5.11 -21.10 22.30
N LYS A 806 4.10 -21.92 22.43
CA LYS A 806 2.78 -21.73 21.78
C LYS A 806 1.73 -21.22 22.74
N THR A 807 1.95 -21.39 24.04
CA THR A 807 1.04 -20.95 25.09
C THR A 807 1.75 -20.08 26.13
N GLU A 808 0.99 -19.28 26.88
CA GLU A 808 1.55 -18.47 27.99
C GLU A 808 2.11 -19.36 29.10
N ASP A 809 1.50 -20.49 29.39
CA ASP A 809 2.00 -21.42 30.44
C ASP A 809 3.36 -22.01 30.04
N GLU A 810 3.54 -22.48 28.81
CA GLU A 810 4.86 -22.93 28.30
C GLU A 810 5.91 -21.81 28.41
N LEU A 811 5.54 -20.58 28.00
CA LEU A 811 6.43 -19.43 28.06
C LEU A 811 6.87 -19.15 29.51
N VAL A 812 5.94 -19.17 30.46
CA VAL A 812 6.19 -18.93 31.88
C VAL A 812 7.04 -20.04 32.53
N GLU A 813 6.90 -21.30 32.07
CA GLU A 813 7.73 -22.41 32.54
C GLU A 813 9.17 -22.28 32.08
N PHE A 814 9.43 -22.05 30.77
CA PHE A 814 10.78 -21.81 30.26
C PHE A 814 11.41 -20.57 30.85
N LEU A 815 10.62 -19.50 31.02
CA LEU A 815 11.11 -18.28 31.67
C LEU A 815 11.60 -18.56 33.10
N GLU A 816 10.85 -19.33 33.90
CA GLU A 816 11.27 -19.70 35.24
C GLU A 816 12.56 -20.56 35.22
N GLU A 817 12.68 -21.48 34.26
CA GLU A 817 13.87 -22.30 34.08
C GLU A 817 15.10 -21.42 33.82
N TYR A 818 15.00 -20.45 32.92
CA TYR A 818 16.09 -19.51 32.65
C TYR A 818 16.44 -18.64 33.84
N MET A 819 15.43 -18.06 34.53
CA MET A 819 15.67 -17.22 35.69
C MET A 819 16.36 -17.96 36.85
N LYS A 820 16.05 -19.26 37.06
CA LYS A 820 16.75 -20.12 38.03
C LYS A 820 18.24 -20.26 37.72
N ASN A 821 18.63 -20.14 36.45
CA ASN A 821 20.02 -20.28 35.97
C ASN A 821 20.62 -18.93 35.57
N ASP A 822 20.18 -17.81 36.20
CA ASP A 822 20.64 -16.45 35.92
C ASP A 822 20.57 -16.11 34.42
N CYS A 823 19.53 -16.54 33.73
CA CYS A 823 19.30 -16.35 32.30
C CYS A 823 20.51 -16.71 31.41
N LYS A 824 21.22 -17.79 31.75
CA LYS A 824 22.29 -18.31 30.87
C LYS A 824 21.68 -19.04 29.69
N MET A 825 22.15 -18.74 28.48
CA MET A 825 21.78 -19.44 27.27
C MET A 825 22.20 -20.91 27.34
N LYS A 826 21.32 -21.84 26.93
CA LYS A 826 21.63 -23.28 26.87
C LYS A 826 22.65 -23.58 25.78
N GLU A 827 23.49 -24.59 25.98
CA GLU A 827 24.60 -24.96 25.07
C GLU A 827 24.14 -25.14 23.61
N LYS A 828 23.00 -25.86 23.41
CA LYS A 828 22.40 -26.04 22.08
C LYS A 828 22.16 -24.69 21.35
N HIS A 829 21.72 -23.66 22.05
CA HIS A 829 21.42 -22.37 21.46
C HIS A 829 22.70 -21.54 21.27
N ILE A 830 23.73 -21.75 22.10
CA ILE A 830 25.06 -21.17 21.88
C ILE A 830 25.67 -21.72 20.59
N GLU A 831 25.56 -23.02 20.35
CA GLU A 831 26.02 -23.65 19.10
C GLU A 831 25.25 -23.07 17.89
N ASN A 832 23.95 -22.87 18.00
CA ASN A 832 23.16 -22.22 16.95
C ASN A 832 23.63 -20.78 16.65
N VAL A 833 23.97 -19.99 17.68
CA VAL A 833 24.53 -18.64 17.51
C VAL A 833 25.88 -18.71 16.78
N GLU A 834 26.75 -19.60 17.19
CA GLU A 834 28.08 -19.75 16.60
C GLU A 834 28.05 -20.27 15.16
N ASN A 835 27.09 -21.13 14.83
CA ASN A 835 26.86 -21.62 13.48
C ASN A 835 26.16 -20.59 12.58
N TYR A 836 25.44 -19.65 13.17
CA TYR A 836 24.68 -18.65 12.41
C TYR A 836 25.55 -17.45 12.01
N PHE A 837 26.25 -16.82 12.96
CA PHE A 837 27.02 -15.60 12.70
C PHE A 837 28.43 -15.92 12.18
N THR A 838 28.73 -15.36 11.01
CA THR A 838 30.06 -15.58 10.38
C THR A 838 31.18 -14.86 11.15
N PHE A 839 30.87 -13.71 11.75
CA PHE A 839 31.86 -12.90 12.48
C PHE A 839 31.35 -12.52 13.87
N THR A 840 32.17 -12.79 14.88
CA THR A 840 31.91 -12.46 16.30
C THR A 840 33.04 -11.68 16.95
N ASP A 841 33.99 -11.20 16.13
CA ASP A 841 35.28 -10.61 16.55
C ASP A 841 35.23 -9.08 16.78
N LYS A 842 34.05 -8.45 16.69
CA LYS A 842 33.85 -6.99 16.88
C LYS A 842 34.68 -6.10 15.93
N ASN A 843 34.99 -6.58 14.73
CA ASN A 843 35.72 -5.85 13.70
C ASN A 843 34.84 -5.60 12.45
N ASN A 844 33.51 -5.62 12.60
CA ASN A 844 32.57 -5.47 11.51
C ASN A 844 32.67 -4.06 10.88
N CYS A 845 32.74 -3.00 11.69
CA CYS A 845 32.92 -1.63 11.20
C CYS A 845 34.17 -1.50 10.32
N MET A 846 35.28 -2.10 10.72
CA MET A 846 36.55 -2.08 9.99
C MET A 846 36.39 -2.77 8.62
N ARG A 847 35.84 -4.00 8.61
CA ARG A 847 35.65 -4.78 7.37
C ARG A 847 34.74 -4.05 6.38
N VAL A 848 33.62 -3.53 6.88
CA VAL A 848 32.63 -2.81 6.05
C VAL A 848 33.23 -1.51 5.52
N HIS A 849 33.92 -0.74 6.37
CA HIS A 849 34.54 0.52 5.96
C HIS A 849 35.59 0.29 4.84
N GLU A 850 36.48 -0.68 5.01
CA GLU A 850 37.49 -1.00 4.00
C GLU A 850 36.88 -1.57 2.69
N ALA A 851 35.80 -2.31 2.77
CA ALA A 851 35.06 -2.77 1.59
C ALA A 851 34.41 -1.58 0.83
N ILE A 852 33.78 -0.65 1.53
CA ILE A 852 33.17 0.55 0.93
C ILE A 852 34.21 1.42 0.23
N LYS A 853 35.41 1.55 0.77
CA LYS A 853 36.50 2.31 0.14
C LYS A 853 36.90 1.77 -1.23
N LYS A 854 36.75 0.47 -1.46
CA LYS A 854 37.10 -0.20 -2.72
C LYS A 854 36.05 -0.03 -3.81
N ILE A 855 34.82 0.36 -3.47
CA ILE A 855 33.77 0.59 -4.46
C ILE A 855 34.14 1.85 -5.28
N PRO A 856 34.25 1.72 -6.60
CA PRO A 856 34.54 2.88 -7.44
C PRO A 856 33.41 3.92 -7.39
N PRO A 857 33.70 5.19 -7.58
CA PRO A 857 32.66 6.20 -7.71
C PRO A 857 31.88 5.94 -9.02
N ARG A 858 30.57 6.10 -9.00
CA ARG A 858 29.78 6.16 -10.25
C ARG A 858 30.17 7.40 -11.04
N ASP A 859 30.49 7.22 -12.31
CA ASP A 859 30.87 8.32 -13.18
C ASP A 859 29.70 9.16 -13.68
#